data_27408191acd42c852a94e5fdbf4c684a
#
_entry.id   27408191acd42c852a94e5fdbf4c684a
#
_cell.length_a   1.000
_cell.length_b   1.000
_cell.length_c   1.000
_cell.angle_alpha   90.00
_cell.angle_beta   90.00
_cell.angle_gamma   90.00
#
_symmetry.space_group_name_H-M   'P 1'
#
loop_
_entity.id
_entity.type
_entity.pdbx_description
1 polymer ?
#
loop_
_entity_poly.entity_id
_entity_poly.type
_entity_poly.pdbx_seq_one_letter_code
_entity_poly.pdbx_strand_id
1 'polypeptide(L)'
;MKGQKLVVAQDGSGNFKSIQEAINSLPDSATQQRIIFIKKGMYREKIFISKHNIVLKGEKVPKLGGKWTDTEGVKIIYSESREIFRCSTPDDWGAGVMNIRAQDVTLENLIVVNDFGFNAKGDSTFICEGKAKITRKDGHQFALRCMPLSQRLIVKNCNFHSLGGDTVSPWDVDNGTFSFKNCTMEGGVDLYCPRGWAYAENCYFICHNKNAAIWHDGTGNETAKTVLKNCHFVGDNGYKLGRFHRDAQFYLVNCTFSKEMADAAIYKNNKDTVLKWETRVNYFNCHREGGDFAWFKNNFDKNIAKKINRDWTLKERWNLAPQPAKTKSDYGLPKVVDAPILQPKRDEIAERMIIAQRNVGGWAKTLDGKTQPPPYNKEWDATLSASIADDAGRNDATIDNNATSREIRHLATAFNETANEKYKTAAEKGIAYLLKMQYENGGFPQFFPDTSGYRKHITFNDNAMIKALEVLQEVAIAKSPFEKIGGLYREKAKAAVEKGIDCILKTQIISKGELTIWCAQHHYKTFEPVKARAYELPSFSGNESVGIIEFLMSLDNPTPSVKKAISSGVAFLESIKLTGIRTERIKDAALETGEDVIIKQDATANPIWARFYDLDTRQPFFSGRDGIKKNTLAEIENERRTHYGWYGDWAAKLLTKDYPKWVAKWGK
;
A
#
# COMPACT_ATOMS: atom_id res chain seq x y z
N MET A 1 -42.70 3.07 11.42
CA MET A 1 -41.40 3.83 11.56
C MET A 1 -40.61 3.61 10.29
N LYS A 2 -40.24 4.68 9.57
CA LYS A 2 -39.35 4.56 8.40
C LYS A 2 -38.00 3.97 8.89
N GLY A 3 -37.57 2.87 8.29
CA GLY A 3 -36.32 2.22 8.67
C GLY A 3 -35.15 3.21 8.66
N GLN A 4 -34.33 3.19 9.69
CA GLN A 4 -33.17 4.06 9.85
C GLN A 4 -32.18 3.80 8.68
N LYS A 5 -32.03 4.80 7.81
CA LYS A 5 -31.06 4.77 6.71
C LYS A 5 -29.72 5.25 7.24
N LEU A 6 -28.74 4.36 7.35
CA LEU A 6 -27.35 4.71 7.65
C LEU A 6 -26.63 5.13 6.38
N VAL A 7 -25.75 6.12 6.48
CA VAL A 7 -24.95 6.63 5.36
C VAL A 7 -23.47 6.43 5.69
N VAL A 8 -22.75 5.79 4.79
CA VAL A 8 -21.29 5.64 4.84
C VAL A 8 -20.67 6.59 3.81
N ALA A 9 -19.75 7.44 4.25
CA ALA A 9 -19.03 8.38 3.40
C ALA A 9 -17.63 8.65 3.93
N GLN A 10 -16.61 8.46 3.10
CA GLN A 10 -15.20 8.66 3.49
C GLN A 10 -14.85 10.12 3.78
N ASP A 11 -15.57 11.06 3.15
CA ASP A 11 -15.40 12.50 3.36
C ASP A 11 -15.96 13.01 4.69
N GLY A 12 -16.60 12.13 5.49
CA GLY A 12 -17.20 12.46 6.77
C GLY A 12 -18.63 13.02 6.67
N SER A 13 -19.22 13.12 5.49
CA SER A 13 -20.60 13.58 5.29
C SER A 13 -21.66 12.53 5.63
N GLY A 14 -21.28 11.31 6.02
CA GLY A 14 -22.14 10.21 6.46
C GLY A 14 -22.11 9.99 7.96
N ASN A 15 -22.88 9.01 8.41
CA ASN A 15 -22.88 8.57 9.82
C ASN A 15 -21.60 7.80 10.16
N PHE A 16 -20.99 7.13 9.18
CA PHE A 16 -19.79 6.30 9.31
C PHE A 16 -18.83 6.57 8.16
N LYS A 17 -17.55 6.35 8.39
CA LYS A 17 -16.52 6.37 7.34
C LYS A 17 -16.19 4.98 6.80
N SER A 18 -16.52 3.92 7.54
CA SER A 18 -16.29 2.51 7.23
C SER A 18 -17.63 1.78 7.06
N ILE A 19 -17.69 0.89 6.06
CA ILE A 19 -18.87 0.05 5.80
C ILE A 19 -19.03 -0.96 6.94
N GLN A 20 -17.93 -1.57 7.40
CA GLN A 20 -17.98 -2.55 8.48
C GLN A 20 -18.44 -1.94 9.80
N GLU A 21 -18.01 -0.70 10.13
CA GLU A 21 -18.50 0.01 11.30
C GLU A 21 -20.02 0.23 11.25
N ALA A 22 -20.54 0.61 10.09
CA ALA A 22 -21.99 0.77 9.90
C ALA A 22 -22.75 -0.56 10.09
N ILE A 23 -22.22 -1.68 9.60
CA ILE A 23 -22.80 -3.02 9.83
C ILE A 23 -22.77 -3.36 11.32
N ASN A 24 -21.64 -3.13 11.98
CA ASN A 24 -21.45 -3.46 13.40
C ASN A 24 -22.37 -2.66 14.31
N SER A 25 -22.71 -1.41 13.96
CA SER A 25 -23.62 -0.55 14.72
C SER A 25 -25.08 -1.03 14.73
N LEU A 26 -25.46 -1.89 13.79
CA LEU A 26 -26.81 -2.43 13.71
C LEU A 26 -27.05 -3.47 14.83
N PRO A 27 -28.28 -3.59 15.38
CA PRO A 27 -28.62 -4.69 16.29
C PRO A 27 -28.53 -6.05 15.57
N ASP A 28 -28.29 -7.12 16.32
CA ASP A 28 -28.07 -8.47 15.75
C ASP A 28 -29.31 -9.03 15.06
N SER A 29 -30.50 -8.71 15.56
CA SER A 29 -31.78 -9.16 15.01
C SER A 29 -32.60 -7.97 14.49
N ALA A 30 -33.31 -8.19 13.39
CA ALA A 30 -34.30 -7.26 12.87
C ALA A 30 -35.30 -8.03 11.99
N THR A 31 -36.57 -7.64 12.07
CA THR A 31 -37.64 -8.17 11.21
C THR A 31 -37.82 -7.38 9.92
N GLN A 32 -37.26 -6.15 9.87
CA GLN A 32 -37.34 -5.27 8.70
C GLN A 32 -35.93 -5.10 8.08
N GLN A 33 -35.90 -4.81 6.79
CA GLN A 33 -34.66 -4.49 6.08
C GLN A 33 -34.04 -3.21 6.61
N ARG A 34 -32.72 -3.24 6.79
CA ARG A 34 -31.89 -2.13 7.25
C ARG A 34 -30.96 -1.72 6.12
N ILE A 35 -31.08 -0.46 5.69
CA ILE A 35 -30.38 0.05 4.52
C ILE A 35 -29.14 0.82 4.97
N ILE A 36 -27.99 0.38 4.50
CA ILE A 36 -26.72 1.11 4.57
C ILE A 36 -26.45 1.66 3.17
N PHE A 37 -26.59 2.97 3.03
CA PHE A 37 -26.29 3.68 1.80
C PHE A 37 -24.82 4.09 1.80
N ILE A 38 -24.09 3.75 0.74
CA ILE A 38 -22.66 3.96 0.64
C ILE A 38 -22.39 4.96 -0.47
N LYS A 39 -21.75 6.08 -0.13
CA LYS A 39 -21.36 7.10 -1.11
C LYS A 39 -20.19 6.63 -1.95
N LYS A 40 -20.07 7.17 -3.16
CA LYS A 40 -18.95 6.93 -4.08
C LYS A 40 -17.62 7.05 -3.35
N GLY A 41 -16.73 6.08 -3.57
CA GLY A 41 -15.41 6.05 -2.94
C GLY A 41 -14.74 4.67 -3.05
N MET A 42 -13.48 4.61 -2.65
CA MET A 42 -12.71 3.36 -2.58
C MET A 42 -12.54 2.94 -1.12
N TYR A 43 -13.21 1.90 -0.72
CA TYR A 43 -13.22 1.35 0.64
C TYR A 43 -12.28 0.14 0.71
N ARG A 44 -11.12 0.29 1.36
CA ARG A 44 -10.18 -0.82 1.59
C ARG A 44 -10.55 -1.56 2.86
N GLU A 45 -11.56 -2.39 2.74
CA GLU A 45 -12.14 -3.12 3.87
C GLU A 45 -12.44 -4.56 3.50
N LYS A 46 -12.32 -5.47 4.47
CA LYS A 46 -13.02 -6.76 4.44
C LYS A 46 -14.38 -6.60 5.09
N ILE A 47 -15.40 -7.09 4.43
CA ILE A 47 -16.78 -6.96 4.89
C ILE A 47 -17.29 -8.31 5.40
N PHE A 48 -17.86 -8.29 6.61
CA PHE A 48 -18.50 -9.42 7.25
C PHE A 48 -19.97 -9.11 7.51
N ILE A 49 -20.88 -9.90 6.93
CA ILE A 49 -22.32 -9.78 7.13
C ILE A 49 -22.80 -11.06 7.83
N SER A 50 -22.92 -10.98 9.16
CA SER A 50 -23.51 -12.03 10.01
C SER A 50 -24.89 -11.68 10.53
N LYS A 51 -25.37 -10.45 10.25
CA LYS A 51 -26.68 -9.93 10.66
C LYS A 51 -27.68 -10.03 9.51
N HIS A 52 -28.90 -10.46 9.83
CA HIS A 52 -29.97 -10.67 8.83
C HIS A 52 -30.59 -9.34 8.36
N ASN A 53 -31.35 -9.37 7.26
CA ASN A 53 -32.14 -8.25 6.74
C ASN A 53 -31.31 -6.97 6.48
N ILE A 54 -30.15 -7.11 5.83
CA ILE A 54 -29.26 -6.00 5.49
C ILE A 54 -29.30 -5.71 3.98
N VAL A 55 -29.36 -4.43 3.64
CA VAL A 55 -29.19 -3.92 2.27
C VAL A 55 -27.95 -3.04 2.25
N LEU A 56 -26.91 -3.44 1.54
CA LEU A 56 -25.79 -2.57 1.18
C LEU A 56 -26.07 -1.96 -0.19
N LYS A 57 -26.21 -0.64 -0.26
CA LYS A 57 -26.58 0.06 -1.50
C LYS A 57 -25.56 1.15 -1.84
N GLY A 58 -24.84 0.95 -2.91
CA GLY A 58 -23.93 1.95 -3.48
C GLY A 58 -24.69 3.09 -4.19
N GLU A 59 -24.08 4.27 -4.18
CA GLU A 59 -24.65 5.49 -4.75
C GLU A 59 -24.82 5.43 -6.28
N LYS A 60 -23.92 4.76 -6.98
CA LYS A 60 -23.88 4.73 -8.45
C LYS A 60 -23.87 3.30 -8.98
N VAL A 61 -24.64 3.04 -10.02
CA VAL A 61 -24.64 1.76 -10.73
C VAL A 61 -23.33 1.61 -11.51
N PRO A 62 -22.55 0.55 -11.27
CA PRO A 62 -21.35 0.29 -12.06
C PRO A 62 -21.71 -0.15 -13.48
N LYS A 63 -20.78 0.06 -14.41
CA LYS A 63 -20.95 -0.40 -15.80
C LYS A 63 -20.93 -1.93 -15.86
N LEU A 64 -21.91 -2.52 -16.50
CA LEU A 64 -21.92 -3.96 -16.81
C LEU A 64 -20.76 -4.29 -17.78
N GLY A 65 -19.98 -5.32 -17.48
CA GLY A 65 -18.74 -5.62 -18.20
C GLY A 65 -17.60 -4.63 -17.90
N GLY A 66 -17.73 -3.84 -16.82
CA GLY A 66 -16.70 -2.91 -16.35
C GLY A 66 -15.42 -3.63 -15.88
N LYS A 67 -14.33 -2.87 -15.75
CA LYS A 67 -13.01 -3.39 -15.35
C LYS A 67 -12.79 -3.27 -13.84
N TRP A 68 -11.94 -4.11 -13.30
CA TRP A 68 -11.54 -4.00 -11.87
C TRP A 68 -10.87 -2.66 -11.53
N THR A 69 -10.30 -1.97 -12.53
CA THR A 69 -9.68 -0.64 -12.39
C THR A 69 -10.69 0.52 -12.36
N ASP A 70 -11.97 0.28 -12.69
CA ASP A 70 -12.97 1.34 -12.72
C ASP A 70 -13.12 2.01 -11.35
N THR A 71 -13.20 3.34 -11.35
CA THR A 71 -13.28 4.18 -10.13
C THR A 71 -14.62 4.85 -9.95
N GLU A 72 -15.52 4.70 -10.93
CA GLU A 72 -16.84 5.31 -10.91
C GLU A 72 -17.84 4.45 -10.13
N GLY A 73 -18.05 4.79 -8.84
CA GLY A 73 -18.99 4.10 -7.97
C GLY A 73 -18.42 3.79 -6.59
N VAL A 74 -19.02 2.83 -5.93
CA VAL A 74 -18.58 2.31 -4.64
C VAL A 74 -17.71 1.10 -4.87
N LYS A 75 -16.41 1.23 -4.62
CA LYS A 75 -15.42 0.14 -4.76
C LYS A 75 -14.99 -0.35 -3.39
N ILE A 76 -15.27 -1.61 -3.08
CA ILE A 76 -14.79 -2.33 -1.91
C ILE A 76 -13.63 -3.23 -2.38
N ILE A 77 -12.43 -3.02 -1.85
CA ILE A 77 -11.23 -3.68 -2.36
C ILE A 77 -10.37 -4.18 -1.21
N TYR A 78 -9.89 -5.41 -1.32
CA TYR A 78 -8.95 -6.00 -0.39
C TYR A 78 -8.07 -7.02 -1.11
N SER A 79 -6.87 -7.27 -0.59
CA SER A 79 -5.92 -8.22 -1.17
C SER A 79 -5.85 -9.46 -0.30
N GLU A 80 -6.37 -10.60 -0.77
CA GLU A 80 -6.38 -11.84 -0.01
C GLU A 80 -6.18 -13.08 -0.89
N SER A 81 -5.30 -13.97 -0.46
CA SER A 81 -5.19 -15.33 -0.97
C SER A 81 -5.77 -16.32 0.04
N ARG A 82 -6.66 -17.22 -0.41
CA ARG A 82 -7.23 -18.26 0.44
C ARG A 82 -6.15 -19.13 1.08
N GLU A 83 -5.10 -19.46 0.36
CA GLU A 83 -4.00 -20.29 0.83
C GLU A 83 -3.29 -19.65 2.02
N ILE A 84 -3.01 -18.34 1.95
CA ILE A 84 -2.42 -17.56 3.05
C ILE A 84 -3.42 -17.46 4.21
N PHE A 85 -4.67 -17.13 3.93
CA PHE A 85 -5.72 -16.99 4.93
C PHE A 85 -5.92 -18.28 5.74
N ARG A 86 -5.94 -19.43 5.06
CA ARG A 86 -6.11 -20.76 5.66
C ARG A 86 -4.93 -21.22 6.51
N CYS A 87 -3.84 -20.49 6.50
CA CYS A 87 -2.71 -20.76 7.40
C CYS A 87 -3.06 -20.53 8.88
N SER A 88 -3.86 -19.51 9.15
CA SER A 88 -4.23 -19.09 10.53
C SER A 88 -5.70 -19.34 10.88
N THR A 89 -6.50 -19.86 9.94
CA THR A 89 -7.94 -20.02 10.12
C THR A 89 -8.42 -21.41 9.72
N PRO A 90 -9.36 -22.02 10.47
CA PRO A 90 -9.81 -23.40 10.21
C PRO A 90 -10.74 -23.54 9.00
N ASP A 91 -11.42 -22.46 8.60
CA ASP A 91 -12.40 -22.43 7.50
C ASP A 91 -12.23 -21.18 6.61
N ASP A 92 -13.15 -20.98 5.65
CA ASP A 92 -13.10 -19.86 4.72
C ASP A 92 -13.86 -18.60 5.21
N TRP A 93 -14.29 -18.54 6.47
CA TRP A 93 -14.95 -17.35 7.02
C TRP A 93 -13.95 -16.19 7.18
N GLY A 94 -14.03 -15.24 6.27
CA GLY A 94 -13.08 -14.13 6.15
C GLY A 94 -12.07 -14.28 5.01
N ALA A 95 -12.10 -15.40 4.26
CA ALA A 95 -11.21 -15.57 3.10
C ALA A 95 -11.58 -14.70 1.90
N GLY A 96 -12.76 -14.09 1.89
CA GLY A 96 -13.21 -13.18 0.82
C GLY A 96 -13.12 -11.72 1.19
N VAL A 97 -13.24 -10.85 0.19
CA VAL A 97 -13.41 -9.40 0.41
C VAL A 97 -14.77 -9.14 1.06
N MET A 98 -15.83 -9.78 0.56
CA MET A 98 -17.15 -9.76 1.15
C MET A 98 -17.54 -11.15 1.62
N ASN A 99 -17.80 -11.30 2.91
CA ASN A 99 -18.11 -12.55 3.57
C ASN A 99 -19.52 -12.49 4.15
N ILE A 100 -20.37 -13.46 3.78
CA ILE A 100 -21.79 -13.49 4.19
C ILE A 100 -22.10 -14.82 4.89
N ARG A 101 -22.71 -14.71 6.07
CA ARG A 101 -23.29 -15.81 6.85
C ARG A 101 -24.60 -15.31 7.46
N ALA A 102 -25.53 -14.92 6.60
CA ALA A 102 -26.77 -14.29 7.01
C ALA A 102 -27.87 -14.49 5.96
N GLN A 103 -29.12 -14.33 6.39
CA GLN A 103 -30.31 -14.41 5.55
C GLN A 103 -30.80 -13.02 5.17
N ASP A 104 -31.52 -12.91 4.04
CA ASP A 104 -32.18 -11.69 3.58
C ASP A 104 -31.18 -10.54 3.35
N VAL A 105 -30.06 -10.87 2.71
CA VAL A 105 -29.05 -9.86 2.36
C VAL A 105 -29.25 -9.39 0.93
N THR A 106 -29.20 -8.07 0.73
CA THR A 106 -29.22 -7.45 -0.60
C THR A 106 -27.95 -6.64 -0.81
N LEU A 107 -27.26 -6.89 -1.91
CA LEU A 107 -26.14 -6.11 -2.40
C LEU A 107 -26.56 -5.38 -3.68
N GLU A 108 -26.40 -4.07 -3.72
CA GLU A 108 -26.84 -3.24 -4.84
C GLU A 108 -25.81 -2.17 -5.19
N ASN A 109 -25.46 -2.08 -6.48
CA ASN A 109 -24.58 -1.03 -7.03
C ASN A 109 -23.16 -1.01 -6.42
N LEU A 110 -22.51 -2.14 -6.31
CA LEU A 110 -21.18 -2.28 -5.69
C LEU A 110 -20.17 -2.83 -6.68
N ILE A 111 -18.92 -2.39 -6.55
CA ILE A 111 -17.75 -3.00 -7.17
C ILE A 111 -16.94 -3.65 -6.05
N VAL A 112 -16.76 -4.97 -6.10
CA VAL A 112 -16.01 -5.74 -5.08
C VAL A 112 -14.81 -6.39 -5.73
N VAL A 113 -13.62 -6.07 -5.25
CA VAL A 113 -12.35 -6.47 -5.89
C VAL A 113 -11.45 -7.17 -4.90
N ASN A 114 -11.08 -8.41 -5.21
CA ASN A 114 -9.91 -9.02 -4.62
C ASN A 114 -8.71 -8.78 -5.54
N ASP A 115 -7.85 -7.84 -5.16
CA ASP A 115 -6.77 -7.39 -6.03
C ASP A 115 -5.46 -8.18 -5.89
N PHE A 116 -5.45 -9.26 -5.11
CA PHE A 116 -4.25 -10.07 -4.87
C PHE A 116 -3.57 -10.51 -6.17
N GLY A 117 -4.29 -11.21 -7.04
CA GLY A 117 -3.75 -11.72 -8.28
C GLY A 117 -3.40 -10.64 -9.30
N PHE A 118 -4.18 -9.55 -9.36
CA PHE A 118 -3.90 -8.42 -10.26
C PHE A 118 -2.59 -7.71 -9.89
N ASN A 119 -2.24 -7.65 -8.60
CA ASN A 119 -1.02 -7.01 -8.10
C ASN A 119 0.18 -7.96 -8.02
N ALA A 120 -0.03 -9.28 -8.01
CA ALA A 120 1.04 -10.27 -7.89
C ALA A 120 1.86 -10.37 -9.19
N LYS A 121 3.18 -10.32 -9.07
CA LYS A 121 4.09 -10.53 -10.21
C LYS A 121 4.15 -11.99 -10.69
N GLY A 122 3.86 -12.93 -9.80
CA GLY A 122 3.89 -14.37 -10.03
C GLY A 122 3.46 -15.12 -8.78
N ASP A 123 3.61 -16.44 -8.79
CA ASP A 123 3.43 -17.28 -7.60
C ASP A 123 4.44 -16.87 -6.52
N SER A 124 4.05 -16.91 -5.27
CA SER A 124 4.89 -16.51 -4.15
C SER A 124 4.91 -17.56 -3.03
N THR A 125 6.05 -17.62 -2.33
CA THR A 125 6.21 -18.52 -1.19
C THR A 125 5.90 -17.77 0.12
N PHE A 126 5.20 -18.45 1.03
CA PHE A 126 4.94 -17.95 2.38
C PHE A 126 5.21 -19.05 3.42
N ILE A 127 5.45 -18.68 4.66
CA ILE A 127 5.66 -19.64 5.75
C ILE A 127 4.32 -19.87 6.47
N CYS A 128 3.96 -21.13 6.60
CA CYS A 128 2.76 -21.57 7.29
C CYS A 128 3.10 -22.73 8.23
N GLU A 129 2.89 -22.55 9.54
CA GLU A 129 3.25 -23.55 10.56
C GLU A 129 4.71 -24.03 10.44
N GLY A 130 5.62 -23.09 10.19
CA GLY A 130 7.05 -23.38 10.03
C GLY A 130 7.44 -24.03 8.70
N LYS A 131 6.49 -24.26 7.77
CA LYS A 131 6.74 -24.86 6.46
C LYS A 131 6.54 -23.86 5.32
N ALA A 132 7.39 -23.89 4.32
CA ALA A 132 7.22 -23.12 3.11
C ALA A 132 6.04 -23.70 2.29
N LYS A 133 5.08 -22.84 1.97
CA LYS A 133 3.94 -23.14 1.08
C LYS A 133 3.93 -22.12 -0.07
N ILE A 134 3.32 -22.51 -1.18
CA ILE A 134 3.18 -21.64 -2.36
C ILE A 134 1.74 -21.15 -2.43
N THR A 135 1.56 -19.84 -2.61
CA THR A 135 0.32 -19.27 -3.08
C THR A 135 0.46 -18.90 -4.55
N ARG A 136 -0.48 -19.34 -5.35
CA ARG A 136 -0.49 -19.08 -6.79
C ARG A 136 -1.06 -17.68 -7.05
N LYS A 137 -0.50 -17.01 -8.06
CA LYS A 137 -1.04 -15.74 -8.57
C LYS A 137 -2.53 -15.86 -8.96
N ASP A 138 -2.92 -17.00 -9.54
CA ASP A 138 -4.27 -17.33 -9.96
C ASP A 138 -4.96 -18.36 -9.04
N GLY A 139 -4.48 -18.51 -7.78
CA GLY A 139 -5.10 -19.37 -6.75
C GLY A 139 -6.49 -18.87 -6.33
N HIS A 140 -7.06 -19.45 -5.27
CA HIS A 140 -8.41 -19.05 -4.83
C HIS A 140 -8.42 -17.63 -4.23
N GLN A 141 -9.27 -16.74 -4.79
CA GLN A 141 -9.35 -15.32 -4.46
C GLN A 141 -10.79 -14.85 -4.47
N PHE A 142 -11.51 -15.04 -3.38
CA PHE A 142 -12.91 -14.66 -3.30
C PHE A 142 -13.10 -13.15 -3.29
N ALA A 143 -13.88 -12.59 -4.21
CA ALA A 143 -14.50 -11.28 -4.06
C ALA A 143 -15.75 -11.39 -3.19
N LEU A 144 -16.57 -12.42 -3.43
CA LEU A 144 -17.75 -12.74 -2.62
C LEU A 144 -17.69 -14.20 -2.15
N ARG A 145 -17.70 -14.40 -0.84
CA ARG A 145 -17.80 -15.72 -0.19
C ARG A 145 -19.00 -15.77 0.73
N CYS A 146 -19.93 -16.70 0.46
CA CYS A 146 -20.99 -17.05 1.40
C CYS A 146 -20.63 -18.33 2.14
N MET A 147 -21.14 -18.48 3.35
CA MET A 147 -20.96 -19.64 4.20
C MET A 147 -22.34 -20.24 4.54
N PRO A 148 -22.45 -21.47 5.10
CA PRO A 148 -23.73 -22.03 5.55
C PRO A 148 -24.51 -21.00 6.39
N LEU A 149 -25.85 -20.98 6.23
CA LEU A 149 -26.84 -20.01 6.71
C LEU A 149 -27.05 -18.79 5.78
N SER A 150 -26.43 -18.77 4.60
CA SER A 150 -26.65 -17.73 3.60
C SER A 150 -27.84 -18.09 2.71
N GLN A 151 -29.01 -17.56 3.08
CA GLN A 151 -30.26 -17.76 2.33
C GLN A 151 -30.81 -16.45 1.83
N ARG A 152 -31.56 -16.47 0.74
CA ARG A 152 -32.22 -15.29 0.14
C ARG A 152 -31.27 -14.11 -0.09
N LEU A 153 -30.10 -14.42 -0.69
CA LEU A 153 -29.18 -13.40 -1.15
C LEU A 153 -29.65 -12.81 -2.49
N ILE A 154 -29.78 -11.50 -2.54
CA ILE A 154 -30.09 -10.75 -3.76
C ILE A 154 -28.89 -9.86 -4.11
N VAL A 155 -28.39 -9.97 -5.33
CA VAL A 155 -27.29 -9.16 -5.85
C VAL A 155 -27.73 -8.51 -7.15
N LYS A 156 -27.70 -7.17 -7.18
CA LYS A 156 -28.14 -6.38 -8.35
C LYS A 156 -27.11 -5.33 -8.73
N ASN A 157 -26.81 -5.25 -10.02
CA ASN A 157 -25.91 -4.23 -10.54
C ASN A 157 -24.58 -4.18 -9.79
N CYS A 158 -23.95 -5.32 -9.55
CA CYS A 158 -22.69 -5.41 -8.84
C CYS A 158 -21.62 -6.03 -9.73
N ASN A 159 -20.39 -5.56 -9.60
CA ASN A 159 -19.23 -6.13 -10.27
C ASN A 159 -18.31 -6.80 -9.26
N PHE A 160 -17.92 -8.04 -9.53
CA PHE A 160 -17.00 -8.83 -8.71
C PHE A 160 -15.77 -9.19 -9.52
N HIS A 161 -14.60 -8.88 -9.02
CA HIS A 161 -13.36 -9.05 -9.74
C HIS A 161 -12.30 -9.75 -8.90
N SER A 162 -11.64 -10.73 -9.49
CA SER A 162 -10.34 -11.28 -9.09
C SER A 162 -9.61 -11.82 -10.32
N LEU A 163 -8.33 -12.14 -10.19
CA LEU A 163 -7.62 -12.88 -11.23
C LEU A 163 -7.69 -14.40 -11.00
N GLY A 164 -8.00 -14.79 -9.79
CA GLY A 164 -7.95 -16.19 -9.36
C GLY A 164 -9.28 -16.93 -9.39
N GLY A 165 -9.28 -18.09 -8.78
CA GLY A 165 -10.44 -18.97 -8.70
C GLY A 165 -11.47 -18.57 -7.66
N ASP A 166 -12.67 -19.13 -7.78
CA ASP A 166 -13.79 -19.00 -6.83
C ASP A 166 -14.20 -17.54 -6.55
N THR A 167 -14.06 -16.63 -7.52
CA THR A 167 -14.32 -15.20 -7.34
C THR A 167 -15.68 -14.91 -6.69
N VAL A 168 -16.75 -15.56 -7.19
CA VAL A 168 -18.11 -15.47 -6.66
C VAL A 168 -18.54 -16.86 -6.19
N SER A 169 -18.44 -17.10 -4.90
CA SER A 169 -18.63 -18.39 -4.26
C SER A 169 -19.74 -18.37 -3.20
N PRO A 170 -21.03 -18.25 -3.62
CA PRO A 170 -22.16 -18.37 -2.71
C PRO A 170 -22.35 -19.82 -2.30
N TRP A 171 -22.31 -20.09 -1.00
CA TRP A 171 -22.30 -21.45 -0.50
C TRP A 171 -23.25 -21.68 0.68
N ASP A 172 -24.34 -22.36 0.40
CA ASP A 172 -25.15 -23.09 1.36
C ASP A 172 -25.84 -24.21 0.58
N VAL A 173 -25.27 -25.43 0.63
CA VAL A 173 -25.68 -26.58 -0.20
C VAL A 173 -27.10 -26.96 0.05
N ASP A 174 -27.55 -26.93 1.30
CA ASP A 174 -28.84 -27.45 1.75
C ASP A 174 -29.99 -26.46 1.63
N ASN A 175 -29.70 -25.16 1.81
CA ASN A 175 -30.77 -24.14 1.95
C ASN A 175 -30.50 -22.86 1.15
N GLY A 176 -29.32 -22.70 0.57
CA GLY A 176 -28.91 -21.46 -0.10
C GLY A 176 -29.77 -21.12 -1.31
N THR A 177 -30.25 -19.88 -1.36
CA THR A 177 -30.98 -19.32 -2.50
C THR A 177 -30.33 -18.02 -2.91
N PHE A 178 -29.82 -17.96 -4.14
CA PHE A 178 -28.97 -16.87 -4.63
C PHE A 178 -29.51 -16.30 -5.93
N SER A 179 -29.71 -14.98 -5.97
CA SER A 179 -30.21 -14.27 -7.15
C SER A 179 -29.24 -13.17 -7.56
N PHE A 180 -28.70 -13.26 -8.77
CA PHE A 180 -27.83 -12.27 -9.38
C PHE A 180 -28.48 -11.64 -10.60
N LYS A 181 -28.46 -10.34 -10.71
CA LYS A 181 -29.00 -9.63 -11.87
C LYS A 181 -28.12 -8.45 -12.28
N ASN A 182 -27.82 -8.34 -13.58
CA ASN A 182 -27.00 -7.28 -14.13
C ASN A 182 -25.62 -7.20 -13.45
N CYS A 183 -24.95 -8.32 -13.24
CA CYS A 183 -23.67 -8.40 -12.52
C CYS A 183 -22.52 -8.73 -13.46
N THR A 184 -21.35 -8.17 -13.21
CA THR A 184 -20.09 -8.63 -13.82
C THR A 184 -19.38 -9.55 -12.86
N MET A 185 -18.86 -10.68 -13.36
CA MET A 185 -18.07 -11.64 -12.60
C MET A 185 -16.80 -11.96 -13.38
N GLU A 186 -15.64 -11.52 -12.85
CA GLU A 186 -14.33 -11.69 -13.49
C GLU A 186 -13.44 -12.57 -12.61
N GLY A 187 -12.82 -13.58 -13.19
CA GLY A 187 -11.93 -14.46 -12.46
C GLY A 187 -11.30 -15.56 -13.29
N GLY A 188 -10.54 -16.41 -12.62
CA GLY A 188 -9.87 -17.57 -13.20
C GLY A 188 -10.74 -18.83 -13.14
N VAL A 189 -10.16 -19.95 -12.66
CA VAL A 189 -10.87 -21.23 -12.53
C VAL A 189 -12.04 -21.13 -11.57
N ASP A 190 -13.20 -21.70 -11.98
CA ASP A 190 -14.39 -21.79 -11.14
C ASP A 190 -14.88 -20.41 -10.62
N LEU A 191 -14.71 -19.37 -11.44
CA LEU A 191 -15.00 -17.98 -11.03
C LEU A 191 -16.43 -17.78 -10.49
N TYR A 192 -17.38 -18.60 -10.91
CA TYR A 192 -18.74 -18.64 -10.39
C TYR A 192 -19.07 -20.06 -9.90
N CYS A 193 -19.13 -20.21 -8.61
CA CYS A 193 -19.29 -21.52 -7.98
C CYS A 193 -20.42 -21.54 -6.93
N PRO A 194 -21.68 -21.39 -7.34
CA PRO A 194 -22.83 -21.47 -6.44
C PRO A 194 -23.09 -22.89 -5.94
N ARG A 195 -23.50 -23.02 -4.69
CA ARG A 195 -24.02 -24.26 -4.08
C ARG A 195 -25.37 -23.98 -3.46
N GLY A 196 -26.38 -24.73 -3.87
CA GLY A 196 -27.78 -24.49 -3.55
C GLY A 196 -28.60 -24.20 -4.80
N TRP A 197 -29.57 -23.30 -4.72
CA TRP A 197 -30.38 -22.82 -5.84
C TRP A 197 -29.91 -21.44 -6.26
N ALA A 198 -29.41 -21.31 -7.50
CA ALA A 198 -28.84 -20.09 -7.99
C ALA A 198 -29.46 -19.65 -9.31
N TYR A 199 -29.79 -18.37 -9.43
CA TYR A 199 -30.29 -17.74 -10.64
C TYR A 199 -29.45 -16.52 -10.99
N ALA A 200 -28.86 -16.51 -12.19
CA ALA A 200 -28.15 -15.39 -12.73
C ALA A 200 -28.84 -14.90 -14.04
N GLU A 201 -29.15 -13.62 -14.11
CA GLU A 201 -29.81 -13.02 -15.27
C GLU A 201 -29.07 -11.76 -15.73
N ASN A 202 -28.88 -11.65 -17.05
CA ASN A 202 -28.17 -10.51 -17.67
C ASN A 202 -26.79 -10.28 -17.04
N CYS A 203 -26.05 -11.35 -16.73
CA CYS A 203 -24.73 -11.25 -16.14
C CYS A 203 -23.63 -11.38 -17.19
N TYR A 204 -22.50 -10.72 -16.94
CA TYR A 204 -21.33 -10.69 -17.80
C TYR A 204 -20.18 -11.43 -17.11
N PHE A 205 -19.66 -12.49 -17.74
CA PHE A 205 -18.60 -13.31 -17.21
C PHE A 205 -17.30 -13.06 -17.98
N ILE A 206 -16.21 -12.77 -17.27
CA ILE A 206 -14.87 -12.57 -17.83
C ILE A 206 -13.96 -13.65 -17.29
N CYS A 207 -13.58 -14.60 -18.17
CA CYS A 207 -12.90 -15.83 -17.81
C CYS A 207 -11.41 -15.73 -18.12
N HIS A 208 -10.58 -15.70 -17.08
CA HIS A 208 -9.14 -15.80 -17.25
C HIS A 208 -8.70 -17.27 -17.17
N ASN A 209 -7.69 -17.64 -17.95
CA ASN A 209 -7.12 -18.96 -18.11
C ASN A 209 -7.99 -19.98 -18.88
N LYS A 210 -7.44 -21.19 -19.11
CA LYS A 210 -8.05 -22.26 -19.89
C LYS A 210 -8.91 -23.23 -19.06
N ASN A 211 -9.23 -22.87 -17.82
CA ASN A 211 -10.06 -23.73 -16.95
C ASN A 211 -11.54 -23.36 -17.05
N ALA A 212 -12.37 -24.09 -16.31
CA ALA A 212 -13.80 -23.88 -16.31
C ALA A 212 -14.22 -22.60 -15.59
N ALA A 213 -15.17 -21.85 -16.16
CA ALA A 213 -15.74 -20.64 -15.57
C ALA A 213 -16.73 -20.96 -14.45
N ILE A 214 -17.57 -21.97 -14.64
CA ILE A 214 -18.62 -22.38 -13.70
C ILE A 214 -18.20 -23.65 -12.99
N TRP A 215 -18.44 -23.72 -11.69
CA TRP A 215 -18.19 -24.91 -10.90
C TRP A 215 -19.36 -25.27 -9.98
N HIS A 216 -19.61 -26.56 -9.83
CA HIS A 216 -20.47 -27.10 -8.79
C HIS A 216 -19.92 -28.41 -8.23
N ASP A 217 -19.68 -28.49 -6.92
CA ASP A 217 -19.09 -29.68 -6.29
C ASP A 217 -20.14 -30.74 -5.90
N GLY A 218 -21.41 -30.45 -6.08
CA GLY A 218 -22.51 -31.39 -5.88
C GLY A 218 -23.55 -30.92 -4.87
N THR A 219 -24.70 -31.57 -4.92
CA THR A 219 -25.83 -31.38 -4.01
C THR A 219 -26.45 -32.72 -3.60
N GLY A 220 -27.00 -32.76 -2.40
CA GLY A 220 -27.86 -33.87 -1.94
C GLY A 220 -29.34 -33.70 -2.29
N ASN A 221 -29.72 -32.58 -2.95
CA ASN A 221 -31.10 -32.25 -3.26
C ASN A 221 -31.35 -32.27 -4.77
N GLU A 222 -32.31 -33.09 -5.21
CA GLU A 222 -32.65 -33.27 -6.61
C GLU A 222 -33.09 -31.97 -7.30
N THR A 223 -33.77 -31.08 -6.60
CA THR A 223 -34.32 -29.83 -7.15
C THR A 223 -33.32 -28.69 -7.19
N ALA A 224 -32.13 -28.82 -6.54
CA ALA A 224 -31.11 -27.78 -6.58
C ALA A 224 -30.59 -27.58 -8.00
N LYS A 225 -30.50 -26.33 -8.41
CA LYS A 225 -30.14 -25.99 -9.79
C LYS A 225 -29.40 -24.64 -9.89
N THR A 226 -28.51 -24.57 -10.87
CA THR A 226 -27.86 -23.31 -11.30
C THR A 226 -28.43 -22.89 -12.63
N VAL A 227 -29.09 -21.76 -12.68
CA VAL A 227 -29.72 -21.20 -13.88
C VAL A 227 -29.01 -19.93 -14.32
N LEU A 228 -28.62 -19.89 -15.58
CA LEU A 228 -28.04 -18.71 -16.24
C LEU A 228 -28.95 -18.33 -17.40
N LYS A 229 -29.48 -17.09 -17.37
CA LYS A 229 -30.39 -16.59 -18.41
C LYS A 229 -29.90 -15.27 -18.96
N ASN A 230 -29.85 -15.16 -20.30
CA ASN A 230 -29.38 -13.96 -20.99
C ASN A 230 -27.97 -13.53 -20.51
N CYS A 231 -27.10 -14.47 -20.23
CA CYS A 231 -25.75 -14.22 -19.76
C CYS A 231 -24.76 -14.22 -20.91
N HIS A 232 -23.69 -13.42 -20.77
CA HIS A 232 -22.66 -13.26 -21.76
C HIS A 232 -21.29 -13.65 -21.20
N PHE A 233 -20.55 -14.51 -21.93
CA PHE A 233 -19.24 -15.00 -21.52
C PHE A 233 -18.17 -14.54 -22.51
N VAL A 234 -17.12 -13.95 -21.99
CA VAL A 234 -15.89 -13.61 -22.72
C VAL A 234 -14.68 -14.11 -21.94
N GLY A 235 -13.52 -14.20 -22.54
CA GLY A 235 -12.33 -14.58 -21.78
C GLY A 235 -11.11 -14.86 -22.64
N ASP A 236 -10.09 -15.41 -21.98
CA ASP A 236 -8.84 -15.80 -22.63
C ASP A 236 -9.06 -16.94 -23.59
N ASN A 237 -8.22 -17.03 -24.63
CA ASN A 237 -8.35 -18.08 -25.64
C ASN A 237 -8.28 -19.47 -25.03
N GLY A 238 -9.34 -20.27 -25.27
CA GLY A 238 -9.47 -21.64 -24.80
C GLY A 238 -10.10 -21.80 -23.40
N TYR A 239 -10.76 -20.76 -22.86
CA TYR A 239 -11.54 -20.92 -21.63
C TYR A 239 -12.68 -21.95 -21.82
N LYS A 240 -12.98 -22.71 -20.77
CA LYS A 240 -14.04 -23.72 -20.76
C LYS A 240 -15.26 -23.19 -20.02
N LEU A 241 -16.46 -23.62 -20.46
CA LEU A 241 -17.72 -23.13 -19.90
C LEU A 241 -17.91 -23.54 -18.43
N GLY A 242 -17.74 -24.84 -18.10
CA GLY A 242 -18.00 -25.26 -16.75
C GLY A 242 -17.64 -26.73 -16.49
N ARG A 243 -17.66 -27.07 -15.20
CA ARG A 243 -17.44 -28.43 -14.71
C ARG A 243 -18.21 -28.70 -13.42
N PHE A 244 -18.41 -29.97 -13.09
CA PHE A 244 -19.03 -30.37 -11.83
C PHE A 244 -18.39 -31.66 -11.30
N HIS A 245 -18.52 -31.88 -10.00
CA HIS A 245 -17.88 -33.04 -9.34
C HIS A 245 -18.87 -34.19 -9.05
N ARG A 246 -20.01 -33.85 -8.50
CA ARG A 246 -21.10 -34.79 -8.12
C ARG A 246 -22.41 -34.24 -8.66
N ASP A 247 -23.53 -34.83 -8.27
CA ASP A 247 -24.84 -34.38 -8.75
C ASP A 247 -25.00 -32.87 -8.78
N ALA A 248 -25.29 -32.37 -9.97
CA ALA A 248 -25.53 -30.94 -10.22
C ALA A 248 -26.54 -30.79 -11.36
N GLN A 249 -27.24 -29.66 -11.42
CA GLN A 249 -28.19 -29.38 -12.48
C GLN A 249 -27.98 -27.94 -12.99
N PHE A 250 -27.82 -27.83 -14.32
CA PHE A 250 -27.59 -26.57 -14.99
C PHE A 250 -28.66 -26.29 -16.04
N TYR A 251 -29.11 -25.06 -16.12
CA TYR A 251 -29.91 -24.51 -17.20
C TYR A 251 -29.27 -23.25 -17.74
N LEU A 252 -28.91 -23.25 -19.01
CA LEU A 252 -28.41 -22.08 -19.74
C LEU A 252 -29.44 -21.70 -20.80
N VAL A 253 -29.98 -20.49 -20.73
CA VAL A 253 -31.05 -20.01 -21.59
C VAL A 253 -30.65 -18.67 -22.20
N ASN A 254 -30.67 -18.56 -23.52
CA ASN A 254 -30.30 -17.38 -24.27
C ASN A 254 -28.90 -16.84 -23.88
N CYS A 255 -27.93 -17.71 -23.62
CA CYS A 255 -26.57 -17.30 -23.28
C CYS A 255 -25.72 -17.16 -24.55
N THR A 256 -24.80 -16.20 -24.53
CA THR A 256 -23.86 -15.95 -25.62
C THR A 256 -22.42 -16.09 -25.14
N PHE A 257 -21.56 -16.54 -26.03
CA PHE A 257 -20.17 -16.87 -25.76
C PHE A 257 -19.26 -16.27 -26.82
N SER A 258 -18.12 -15.73 -26.41
CA SER A 258 -17.14 -15.23 -27.36
C SER A 258 -16.44 -16.36 -28.12
N LYS A 259 -15.81 -16.03 -29.23
CA LYS A 259 -15.11 -17.00 -30.09
C LYS A 259 -13.94 -17.70 -29.42
N GLU A 260 -13.41 -17.14 -28.34
CA GLU A 260 -12.31 -17.67 -27.54
C GLU A 260 -12.68 -18.90 -26.72
N MET A 261 -13.98 -19.21 -26.53
CA MET A 261 -14.43 -20.37 -25.78
C MET A 261 -13.98 -21.68 -26.44
N ALA A 262 -13.46 -22.59 -25.63
CA ALA A 262 -13.07 -23.94 -26.05
C ALA A 262 -14.29 -24.80 -26.42
N ASP A 263 -14.11 -25.75 -27.36
CA ASP A 263 -15.11 -26.79 -27.69
C ASP A 263 -15.20 -27.81 -26.56
N ALA A 264 -15.87 -27.42 -25.47
CA ALA A 264 -16.06 -28.25 -24.29
C ALA A 264 -17.38 -27.91 -23.59
N ALA A 265 -18.33 -28.80 -23.62
CA ALA A 265 -19.56 -28.74 -22.83
C ALA A 265 -19.24 -28.75 -21.32
N ILE A 266 -20.20 -28.39 -20.46
CA ILE A 266 -20.06 -28.57 -19.02
C ILE A 266 -19.86 -30.07 -18.73
N TYR A 267 -18.76 -30.43 -18.08
CA TYR A 267 -18.32 -31.83 -17.92
C TYR A 267 -18.17 -32.25 -16.45
N LYS A 268 -18.30 -33.54 -16.21
CA LYS A 268 -18.01 -34.15 -14.90
C LYS A 268 -16.50 -34.26 -14.73
N ASN A 269 -15.96 -33.62 -13.71
CA ASN A 269 -14.52 -33.54 -13.46
C ASN A 269 -13.95 -34.87 -12.90
N ASN A 270 -14.69 -35.57 -12.04
CA ASN A 270 -14.26 -36.84 -11.49
C ASN A 270 -15.05 -38.00 -12.17
N LYS A 271 -14.34 -38.80 -12.95
CA LYS A 271 -14.95 -39.92 -13.69
C LYS A 271 -15.51 -41.02 -12.78
N ASP A 272 -14.92 -41.24 -11.62
CA ASP A 272 -15.25 -42.32 -10.69
C ASP A 272 -16.49 -41.99 -9.82
N THR A 273 -16.94 -40.76 -9.79
CA THR A 273 -18.13 -40.37 -9.03
C THR A 273 -19.39 -40.89 -9.74
N VAL A 274 -20.17 -41.72 -9.07
CA VAL A 274 -21.49 -42.16 -9.53
C VAL A 274 -22.49 -41.03 -9.25
N LEU A 275 -23.25 -40.64 -10.28
CA LEU A 275 -24.32 -39.66 -10.16
C LEU A 275 -25.63 -40.38 -9.80
N LYS A 276 -26.37 -39.81 -8.83
CA LYS A 276 -27.69 -40.32 -8.43
C LYS A 276 -28.75 -39.97 -9.47
N TRP A 277 -28.63 -38.83 -10.15
CA TRP A 277 -29.63 -38.30 -11.09
C TRP A 277 -29.08 -38.05 -12.49
N GLU A 278 -28.06 -38.77 -12.92
CA GLU A 278 -27.41 -38.62 -14.22
C GLU A 278 -26.86 -37.19 -14.49
N THR A 279 -26.44 -36.95 -15.73
CA THR A 279 -25.94 -35.63 -16.15
C THR A 279 -27.10 -34.74 -16.56
N ARG A 280 -27.32 -33.64 -15.81
CA ARG A 280 -28.44 -32.70 -15.99
C ARG A 280 -27.93 -31.32 -16.42
N VAL A 281 -27.42 -31.25 -17.66
CA VAL A 281 -26.95 -29.99 -18.27
C VAL A 281 -27.89 -29.66 -19.43
N ASN A 282 -28.58 -28.53 -19.31
CA ASN A 282 -29.65 -28.11 -20.19
C ASN A 282 -29.31 -26.83 -20.91
N TYR A 283 -29.40 -26.81 -22.24
CA TYR A 283 -29.14 -25.66 -23.10
C TYR A 283 -30.38 -25.31 -23.92
N PHE A 284 -30.69 -23.99 -24.03
CA PHE A 284 -31.73 -23.52 -24.90
C PHE A 284 -31.34 -22.16 -25.48
N ASN A 285 -31.29 -22.03 -26.80
CA ASN A 285 -30.97 -20.81 -27.55
C ASN A 285 -29.62 -20.19 -27.07
N CYS A 286 -28.59 -21.01 -26.99
CA CYS A 286 -27.24 -20.64 -26.62
C CYS A 286 -26.36 -20.54 -27.87
N HIS A 287 -25.62 -19.43 -28.03
CA HIS A 287 -24.87 -19.16 -29.25
C HIS A 287 -23.46 -18.67 -28.99
N ARG A 288 -22.52 -19.07 -29.84
CA ARG A 288 -21.13 -18.65 -29.81
C ARG A 288 -20.76 -17.81 -31.03
N GLU A 289 -20.00 -16.76 -30.84
CA GLU A 289 -19.39 -16.00 -31.96
C GLU A 289 -18.48 -16.91 -32.79
N GLY A 290 -18.61 -16.85 -34.11
CA GLY A 290 -17.84 -17.69 -35.03
C GLY A 290 -18.40 -19.08 -35.27
N GLY A 291 -19.60 -19.40 -34.75
CA GLY A 291 -20.33 -20.63 -34.94
C GLY A 291 -20.52 -21.47 -33.70
N ASP A 292 -21.66 -22.16 -33.64
CA ASP A 292 -22.06 -22.98 -32.51
C ASP A 292 -21.38 -24.34 -32.57
N PHE A 293 -21.00 -24.84 -31.38
CA PHE A 293 -20.55 -26.23 -31.26
C PHE A 293 -21.71 -27.21 -31.33
N ALA A 294 -21.42 -28.44 -31.71
CA ALA A 294 -22.43 -29.47 -31.91
C ALA A 294 -23.31 -29.80 -30.69
N TRP A 295 -22.73 -29.57 -29.48
CA TRP A 295 -23.41 -29.78 -28.21
C TRP A 295 -24.28 -28.61 -27.73
N PHE A 296 -24.28 -27.46 -28.42
CA PHE A 296 -25.18 -26.31 -28.13
C PHE A 296 -26.62 -26.52 -28.56
N LYS A 297 -27.01 -27.71 -28.98
CA LYS A 297 -28.38 -28.02 -29.36
C LYS A 297 -29.33 -27.80 -28.19
N ASN A 298 -30.51 -27.24 -28.50
CA ASN A 298 -31.61 -27.21 -27.55
C ASN A 298 -31.96 -28.62 -27.10
N ASN A 299 -31.83 -28.92 -25.82
CA ASN A 299 -32.04 -30.26 -25.28
C ASN A 299 -33.19 -30.34 -24.26
N PHE A 300 -34.03 -29.31 -24.18
CA PHE A 300 -35.26 -29.31 -23.40
C PHE A 300 -36.35 -28.46 -24.05
N ASP A 301 -37.60 -28.62 -23.58
CA ASP A 301 -38.80 -28.02 -24.19
C ASP A 301 -38.81 -26.49 -24.14
N LYS A 302 -39.24 -25.86 -25.27
CA LYS A 302 -39.34 -24.39 -25.41
C LYS A 302 -40.32 -23.76 -24.41
N ASN A 303 -41.38 -24.47 -24.03
CA ASN A 303 -42.34 -23.92 -23.05
C ASN A 303 -41.77 -23.93 -21.64
N ILE A 304 -40.88 -24.88 -21.32
CA ILE A 304 -40.11 -24.83 -20.08
C ILE A 304 -39.13 -23.65 -20.13
N ALA A 305 -38.39 -23.47 -21.23
CA ALA A 305 -37.45 -22.38 -21.38
C ALA A 305 -38.12 -21.02 -21.19
N LYS A 306 -39.33 -20.82 -21.71
CA LYS A 306 -40.10 -19.55 -21.53
C LYS A 306 -40.50 -19.33 -20.07
N LYS A 307 -40.77 -20.37 -19.28
CA LYS A 307 -41.14 -20.26 -17.85
C LYS A 307 -39.95 -20.02 -16.95
N ILE A 308 -38.73 -20.32 -17.39
CA ILE A 308 -37.51 -20.12 -16.59
C ILE A 308 -37.32 -18.63 -16.28
N ASN A 309 -37.39 -18.32 -14.99
CA ASN A 309 -37.13 -17.02 -14.40
C ASN A 309 -36.66 -17.22 -12.95
N ARG A 310 -36.47 -16.16 -12.22
CA ARG A 310 -36.06 -16.20 -10.80
C ARG A 310 -37.02 -17.06 -9.95
N ASP A 311 -38.30 -16.84 -10.09
CA ASP A 311 -39.30 -17.54 -9.26
C ASP A 311 -39.39 -19.03 -9.63
N TRP A 312 -39.34 -19.41 -10.90
CA TRP A 312 -39.24 -20.77 -11.33
C TRP A 312 -38.00 -21.49 -10.72
N THR A 313 -36.91 -20.76 -10.58
CA THR A 313 -35.66 -21.35 -10.03
C THR A 313 -35.69 -21.41 -8.50
N LEU A 314 -36.18 -20.40 -7.81
CA LEU A 314 -35.96 -20.21 -6.38
C LEU A 314 -37.22 -20.33 -5.52
N LYS A 315 -38.45 -20.12 -6.05
CA LYS A 315 -39.71 -19.95 -5.28
C LYS A 315 -39.94 -21.04 -4.25
N GLU A 316 -39.72 -22.28 -4.61
CA GLU A 316 -39.92 -23.43 -3.72
C GLU A 316 -39.12 -23.33 -2.43
N ARG A 317 -37.87 -22.86 -2.53
CA ARG A 317 -36.96 -22.70 -1.40
C ARG A 317 -36.95 -21.26 -0.81
N TRP A 318 -37.25 -20.25 -1.63
CA TRP A 318 -37.26 -18.87 -1.20
C TRP A 318 -38.30 -18.56 -0.13
N ASN A 319 -39.45 -19.18 -0.24
CA ASN A 319 -40.58 -18.96 0.66
C ASN A 319 -40.56 -19.85 1.90
N LEU A 320 -39.60 -20.76 2.03
CA LEU A 320 -39.47 -21.54 3.25
C LEU A 320 -39.12 -20.64 4.41
N ALA A 321 -39.76 -20.87 5.56
CA ALA A 321 -39.36 -20.23 6.80
C ALA A 321 -37.85 -20.41 7.02
N PRO A 322 -37.15 -19.42 7.56
CA PRO A 322 -35.75 -19.58 7.92
C PRO A 322 -35.62 -20.84 8.77
N GLN A 323 -34.82 -21.82 8.31
CA GLN A 323 -34.47 -22.94 9.14
C GLN A 323 -33.75 -22.40 10.40
N PRO A 324 -34.11 -22.87 11.60
CA PRO A 324 -33.35 -22.56 12.78
C PRO A 324 -31.90 -22.88 12.50
N ALA A 325 -30.98 -22.01 12.86
CA ALA A 325 -29.56 -22.26 12.70
C ALA A 325 -29.25 -23.62 13.30
N LYS A 326 -28.84 -24.59 12.47
CA LYS A 326 -28.33 -25.85 12.97
C LYS A 326 -27.26 -25.53 14.00
N THR A 327 -27.28 -26.23 15.13
CA THR A 327 -26.30 -25.98 16.18
C THR A 327 -24.88 -26.26 15.67
N LYS A 328 -23.87 -25.66 16.32
CA LYS A 328 -22.46 -25.77 15.95
C LYS A 328 -21.99 -27.22 15.68
N SER A 329 -22.57 -28.22 16.36
CA SER A 329 -22.25 -29.64 16.19
C SER A 329 -22.56 -30.19 14.80
N ASP A 330 -23.50 -29.59 14.07
CA ASP A 330 -23.97 -30.13 12.79
C ASP A 330 -23.04 -29.82 11.61
N TYR A 331 -22.12 -28.85 11.74
CA TYR A 331 -21.20 -28.44 10.66
C TYR A 331 -19.72 -28.48 11.07
N GLY A 332 -19.38 -28.90 12.30
CA GLY A 332 -18.00 -28.84 12.79
C GLY A 332 -17.43 -27.42 12.84
N LEU A 333 -18.30 -26.40 12.80
CA LEU A 333 -17.87 -25.00 12.76
C LEU A 333 -17.48 -24.53 14.16
N PRO A 334 -16.36 -23.80 14.29
CA PRO A 334 -16.02 -23.13 15.54
C PRO A 334 -17.13 -22.14 15.94
N LYS A 335 -17.17 -21.81 17.23
CA LYS A 335 -18.07 -20.75 17.74
C LYS A 335 -18.08 -19.58 16.77
N VAL A 336 -19.28 -19.03 16.44
CA VAL A 336 -19.39 -17.72 15.83
C VAL A 336 -18.67 -16.78 16.80
N VAL A 337 -17.41 -16.56 16.55
CA VAL A 337 -16.73 -15.40 17.09
C VAL A 337 -17.38 -14.25 16.32
N ASP A 338 -17.83 -13.23 17.02
CA ASP A 338 -18.19 -11.97 16.39
C ASP A 338 -17.15 -11.69 15.31
N ALA A 339 -17.59 -11.14 14.18
CA ALA A 339 -16.71 -10.91 13.03
C ALA A 339 -15.37 -10.50 13.60
N PRO A 340 -14.28 -11.26 13.33
CA PRO A 340 -13.02 -10.86 13.89
C PRO A 340 -12.90 -9.41 13.48
N ILE A 341 -12.85 -8.51 14.47
CA ILE A 341 -12.36 -7.17 14.21
C ILE A 341 -10.96 -7.46 13.73
N LEU A 342 -10.81 -7.62 12.40
CA LEU A 342 -9.50 -7.65 11.78
C LEU A 342 -8.95 -6.28 12.11
N GLN A 343 -8.28 -6.21 13.27
CA GLN A 343 -7.40 -5.10 13.54
C GLN A 343 -6.52 -5.05 12.30
N PRO A 344 -6.54 -3.96 11.53
CA PRO A 344 -5.61 -3.84 10.42
C PRO A 344 -4.25 -4.19 10.99
N LYS A 345 -3.48 -5.03 10.29
CA LYS A 345 -2.13 -5.41 10.74
C LYS A 345 -1.45 -4.13 11.22
N ARG A 346 -1.13 -4.08 12.52
CA ARG A 346 -0.58 -2.87 13.13
C ARG A 346 0.92 -2.92 12.99
N ASP A 347 1.49 -1.84 12.57
CA ASP A 347 2.90 -1.56 12.72
C ASP A 347 3.05 -0.66 13.96
N GLU A 348 3.57 -1.24 15.03
CA GLU A 348 3.69 -0.56 16.33
C GLU A 348 4.63 0.66 16.28
N ILE A 349 5.61 0.64 15.38
CA ILE A 349 6.49 1.78 15.14
C ILE A 349 5.72 2.89 14.44
N ALA A 350 4.94 2.55 13.41
CA ALA A 350 4.09 3.51 12.70
C ALA A 350 3.02 4.14 13.62
N GLU A 351 2.40 3.35 14.51
CA GLU A 351 1.44 3.89 15.49
C GLU A 351 2.11 4.95 16.40
N ARG A 352 3.32 4.68 16.92
CA ARG A 352 4.07 5.64 17.74
C ARG A 352 4.51 6.87 16.93
N MET A 353 4.87 6.70 15.66
CA MET A 353 5.16 7.81 14.77
C MET A 353 3.94 8.71 14.56
N ILE A 354 2.73 8.14 14.42
CA ILE A 354 1.49 8.95 14.33
C ILE A 354 1.26 9.75 15.61
N ILE A 355 1.43 9.14 16.79
CA ILE A 355 1.29 9.82 18.08
C ILE A 355 2.28 10.99 18.20
N ALA A 356 3.51 10.81 17.70
CA ALA A 356 4.57 11.83 17.76
C ALA A 356 4.48 12.91 16.67
N GLN A 357 3.58 12.76 15.68
CA GLN A 357 3.47 13.70 14.58
C GLN A 357 2.96 15.07 15.08
N ARG A 358 3.69 16.13 14.76
CA ARG A 358 3.27 17.49 15.08
C ARG A 358 2.09 17.93 14.20
N ASN A 359 1.26 18.85 14.71
CA ASN A 359 0.10 19.38 13.98
C ASN A 359 0.46 19.97 12.61
N VAL A 360 1.69 20.48 12.47
CA VAL A 360 2.22 21.00 11.19
C VAL A 360 2.54 19.91 10.16
N GLY A 361 2.55 18.64 10.57
CA GLY A 361 2.77 17.48 9.70
C GLY A 361 4.14 16.82 9.80
N GLY A 362 5.15 17.51 10.34
CA GLY A 362 6.50 16.98 10.53
C GLY A 362 6.71 16.34 11.90
N TRP A 363 7.94 15.92 12.19
CA TRP A 363 8.36 15.29 13.46
C TRP A 363 9.55 16.02 14.07
N ALA A 364 9.63 15.95 15.40
CA ALA A 364 10.81 16.39 16.14
C ALA A 364 11.92 15.33 16.03
N LYS A 365 13.19 15.76 16.13
CA LYS A 365 14.35 14.84 16.13
C LYS A 365 14.54 14.08 17.44
N THR A 366 13.91 14.54 18.52
CA THR A 366 13.92 13.93 19.86
C THR A 366 12.58 14.22 20.55
N LEU A 367 12.12 13.34 21.40
CA LEU A 367 10.91 13.53 22.20
C LEU A 367 11.22 13.96 23.65
N ASP A 368 12.42 13.61 24.15
CA ASP A 368 12.91 13.87 25.51
C ASP A 368 14.03 14.93 25.59
N GLY A 369 14.36 15.55 24.44
CA GLY A 369 15.47 16.49 24.32
C GLY A 369 16.87 15.85 24.24
N LYS A 370 17.00 14.54 24.37
CA LYS A 370 18.28 13.81 24.45
C LYS A 370 18.40 12.68 23.43
N THR A 371 17.44 11.75 23.43
CA THR A 371 17.50 10.51 22.64
C THR A 371 17.23 10.77 21.18
N GLN A 372 18.17 10.40 20.31
CA GLN A 372 18.08 10.53 18.85
C GLN A 372 18.53 9.23 18.17
N PRO A 373 17.75 8.68 17.23
CA PRO A 373 16.37 9.04 16.91
C PRO A 373 15.39 8.75 18.05
N PRO A 374 14.15 9.28 18.00
CA PRO A 374 13.12 8.91 18.95
C PRO A 374 12.96 7.39 19.06
N PRO A 375 12.78 6.82 20.26
CA PRO A 375 12.79 5.37 20.45
C PRO A 375 11.45 4.73 20.10
N TYR A 376 11.03 4.84 18.84
CA TYR A 376 9.77 4.25 18.33
C TYR A 376 9.73 2.71 18.42
N ASN A 377 10.89 2.05 18.53
CA ASN A 377 11.01 0.59 18.70
C ASN A 377 10.83 0.12 20.13
N LYS A 378 10.74 1.03 21.11
CA LYS A 378 10.46 0.70 22.51
C LYS A 378 8.97 0.81 22.77
N GLU A 379 8.46 0.04 23.72
CA GLU A 379 7.08 0.17 24.18
C GLU A 379 6.86 1.52 24.87
N TRP A 380 5.71 2.14 24.61
CA TRP A 380 5.23 3.34 25.26
C TRP A 380 4.00 2.98 26.08
N ASP A 381 4.01 3.26 27.36
CA ASP A 381 2.81 3.15 28.18
C ASP A 381 1.78 4.24 27.83
N ALA A 382 0.59 4.14 28.40
CA ALA A 382 -0.50 5.08 28.12
C ALA A 382 -0.14 6.52 28.55
N THR A 383 0.61 6.69 29.64
CA THR A 383 1.02 7.98 30.19
C THR A 383 2.01 8.68 29.26
N LEU A 384 3.04 7.96 28.83
CA LEU A 384 4.03 8.47 27.87
C LEU A 384 3.37 8.81 26.52
N SER A 385 2.51 7.92 26.03
CA SER A 385 1.77 8.14 24.78
C SER A 385 0.90 9.40 24.83
N ALA A 386 0.18 9.61 25.94
CA ALA A 386 -0.63 10.81 26.16
C ALA A 386 0.23 12.08 26.22
N SER A 387 1.33 12.05 26.95
CA SER A 387 2.27 13.19 27.06
C SER A 387 2.85 13.58 25.71
N ILE A 388 3.23 12.59 24.87
CA ILE A 388 3.76 12.86 23.53
C ILE A 388 2.67 13.40 22.61
N ALA A 389 1.43 12.91 22.72
CA ALA A 389 0.28 13.41 21.96
C ALA A 389 -0.07 14.86 22.32
N ASP A 390 0.01 15.22 23.60
CA ASP A 390 -0.20 16.60 24.07
C ASP A 390 0.82 17.58 23.49
N ASP A 391 2.02 17.11 23.18
CA ASP A 391 3.09 17.87 22.52
C ASP A 391 2.84 18.12 21.02
N ALA A 392 1.75 17.64 20.43
CA ALA A 392 1.49 17.79 18.99
C ALA A 392 1.48 19.24 18.49
N GLY A 393 1.16 20.20 19.36
CA GLY A 393 1.17 21.64 19.07
C GLY A 393 2.54 22.31 19.08
N ARG A 394 3.63 21.62 19.45
CA ARG A 394 4.98 22.20 19.52
C ARG A 394 5.53 22.55 18.14
N ASN A 395 6.32 23.63 18.09
CA ASN A 395 6.94 24.14 16.86
C ASN A 395 8.37 23.58 16.63
N ASP A 396 8.62 22.34 17.06
CA ASP A 396 9.93 21.68 17.04
C ASP A 396 10.11 20.65 15.90
N ALA A 397 9.20 20.64 14.95
CA ALA A 397 9.32 19.79 13.76
C ALA A 397 10.52 20.20 12.89
N THR A 398 11.24 19.22 12.34
CA THR A 398 12.53 19.44 11.70
C THR A 398 12.85 18.38 10.64
N ILE A 399 13.81 18.72 9.77
CA ILE A 399 14.46 17.74 8.86
C ILE A 399 15.87 17.33 9.36
N ASP A 400 16.30 17.86 10.51
CA ASP A 400 17.60 17.56 11.10
C ASP A 400 17.69 16.08 11.54
N ASN A 401 18.89 15.49 11.46
CA ASN A 401 19.14 14.09 11.85
C ASN A 401 18.14 13.07 11.24
N ASN A 402 17.77 13.29 9.99
CA ASN A 402 16.82 12.44 9.26
C ASN A 402 15.39 12.41 9.85
N ALA A 403 15.06 13.32 10.78
CA ALA A 403 13.69 13.49 11.24
C ALA A 403 12.77 13.87 10.08
N THR A 404 11.50 13.59 10.18
CA THR A 404 10.47 13.75 9.15
C THR A 404 10.70 12.86 7.92
N SER A 405 11.88 12.84 7.31
CA SER A 405 12.18 11.99 6.14
C SER A 405 12.11 10.49 6.46
N ARG A 406 12.63 10.09 7.61
CA ARG A 406 12.58 8.70 8.12
C ARG A 406 11.14 8.27 8.41
N GLU A 407 10.38 9.10 9.09
CA GLU A 407 9.00 8.82 9.48
C GLU A 407 8.09 8.69 8.25
N ILE A 408 8.23 9.59 7.27
CA ILE A 408 7.47 9.51 6.01
C ILE A 408 7.71 8.17 5.30
N ARG A 409 8.97 7.75 5.14
CA ARG A 409 9.32 6.50 4.47
C ARG A 409 8.81 5.27 5.25
N HIS A 410 8.96 5.27 6.58
CA HIS A 410 8.46 4.17 7.40
C HIS A 410 6.93 4.04 7.32
N LEU A 411 6.21 5.15 7.45
CA LEU A 411 4.74 5.17 7.34
C LEU A 411 4.27 4.74 5.94
N ALA A 412 5.00 5.11 4.88
CA ALA A 412 4.71 4.67 3.54
C ALA A 412 4.90 3.15 3.37
N THR A 413 5.98 2.60 3.92
CA THR A 413 6.23 1.15 3.95
C THR A 413 5.17 0.43 4.76
N ALA A 414 4.86 0.91 5.96
CA ALA A 414 3.83 0.34 6.83
C ALA A 414 2.44 0.36 6.16
N PHE A 415 2.09 1.41 5.41
CA PHE A 415 0.87 1.43 4.61
C PHE A 415 0.87 0.35 3.52
N ASN A 416 1.97 0.18 2.79
CA ASN A 416 2.05 -0.85 1.75
C ASN A 416 1.92 -2.27 2.32
N GLU A 417 2.42 -2.51 3.52
CA GLU A 417 2.36 -3.80 4.21
C GLU A 417 1.01 -4.10 4.89
N THR A 418 0.34 -3.04 5.37
CA THR A 418 -0.84 -3.20 6.23
C THR A 418 -2.13 -2.69 5.60
N ALA A 419 -2.05 -1.87 4.53
CA ALA A 419 -3.15 -1.11 3.94
C ALA A 419 -3.92 -0.22 4.96
N ASN A 420 -3.29 0.16 6.08
CA ASN A 420 -3.89 1.02 7.08
C ASN A 420 -3.83 2.49 6.62
N GLU A 421 -4.98 3.06 6.27
CA GLU A 421 -5.10 4.43 5.74
C GLU A 421 -4.60 5.51 6.71
N LYS A 422 -4.51 5.23 8.02
CA LYS A 422 -3.90 6.17 8.98
C LYS A 422 -2.43 6.41 8.66
N TYR A 423 -1.69 5.37 8.26
CA TYR A 423 -0.27 5.49 7.91
C TYR A 423 -0.07 6.30 6.64
N LYS A 424 -0.90 6.07 5.62
CA LYS A 424 -0.90 6.89 4.40
C LYS A 424 -1.21 8.36 4.72
N THR A 425 -2.27 8.61 5.48
CA THR A 425 -2.66 9.97 5.89
C THR A 425 -1.53 10.69 6.62
N ALA A 426 -0.84 10.00 7.53
CA ALA A 426 0.28 10.58 8.28
C ALA A 426 1.50 10.82 7.37
N ALA A 427 1.83 9.89 6.47
CA ALA A 427 2.88 10.08 5.47
C ALA A 427 2.58 11.26 4.54
N GLU A 428 1.36 11.39 4.05
CA GLU A 428 0.92 12.49 3.19
C GLU A 428 0.96 13.87 3.90
N LYS A 429 0.62 13.92 5.19
CA LYS A 429 0.83 15.13 6.01
C LYS A 429 2.32 15.49 6.11
N GLY A 430 3.20 14.50 6.24
CA GLY A 430 4.65 14.70 6.24
C GLY A 430 5.16 15.24 4.89
N ILE A 431 4.68 14.69 3.77
CA ILE A 431 4.99 15.20 2.43
C ILE A 431 4.52 16.65 2.27
N ALA A 432 3.30 16.96 2.70
CA ALA A 432 2.76 18.33 2.68
C ALA A 432 3.60 19.29 3.55
N TYR A 433 4.10 18.82 4.69
CA TYR A 433 5.01 19.59 5.55
C TYR A 433 6.31 19.91 4.81
N LEU A 434 6.97 18.94 4.15
CA LEU A 434 8.20 19.20 3.37
C LEU A 434 7.95 20.22 2.26
N LEU A 435 6.83 20.11 1.54
CA LEU A 435 6.47 21.08 0.51
C LEU A 435 6.20 22.48 1.06
N LYS A 436 5.63 22.57 2.26
CA LYS A 436 5.31 23.85 2.91
C LYS A 436 6.54 24.55 3.49
N MET A 437 7.51 23.79 4.01
CA MET A 437 8.71 24.38 4.61
C MET A 437 9.75 24.86 3.60
N GLN A 438 9.67 24.38 2.34
CA GLN A 438 10.60 24.80 1.29
C GLN A 438 10.42 26.30 0.96
N TYR A 439 11.51 27.04 0.92
CA TYR A 439 11.52 28.42 0.47
C TYR A 439 11.25 28.53 -1.03
N GLU A 440 10.78 29.71 -1.49
CA GLU A 440 10.55 29.96 -2.91
C GLU A 440 11.81 29.77 -3.77
N ASN A 441 12.99 30.04 -3.20
CA ASN A 441 14.28 29.85 -3.83
C ASN A 441 14.78 28.38 -3.82
N GLY A 442 13.96 27.44 -3.35
CA GLY A 442 14.26 26.01 -3.33
C GLY A 442 14.99 25.51 -2.10
N GLY A 443 15.50 26.38 -1.23
CA GLY A 443 16.18 26.00 0.00
C GLY A 443 15.23 25.50 1.08
N PHE A 444 15.78 24.80 2.08
CA PHE A 444 15.03 24.32 3.24
C PHE A 444 15.64 24.85 4.53
N PRO A 445 14.84 25.43 5.45
CA PRO A 445 15.27 25.72 6.80
C PRO A 445 15.49 24.42 7.57
N GLN A 446 16.26 24.47 8.64
CA GLN A 446 16.50 23.28 9.47
C GLN A 446 15.25 22.87 10.28
N PHE A 447 14.49 23.86 10.76
CA PHE A 447 13.23 23.69 11.50
C PHE A 447 12.11 24.49 10.85
N PHE A 448 10.87 24.01 10.98
CA PHE A 448 9.68 24.73 10.56
C PHE A 448 8.48 24.33 11.45
N PRO A 449 7.66 25.27 11.94
CA PRO A 449 7.63 26.70 11.63
C PRO A 449 8.63 27.57 12.40
N ASP A 450 9.34 27.03 13.41
CA ASP A 450 10.34 27.81 14.15
C ASP A 450 11.63 28.00 13.33
N THR A 451 11.74 29.14 12.68
CA THR A 451 12.92 29.53 11.92
C THR A 451 13.77 30.56 12.67
N SER A 452 13.76 30.55 14.00
CA SER A 452 14.56 31.47 14.81
C SER A 452 16.07 31.22 14.69
N GLY A 453 16.88 32.27 14.88
CA GLY A 453 18.34 32.17 14.86
C GLY A 453 18.87 31.59 13.55
N TYR A 454 19.82 30.66 13.63
CA TYR A 454 20.42 29.98 12.48
C TYR A 454 19.47 28.96 11.79
N ARG A 455 18.38 28.56 12.44
CA ARG A 455 17.43 27.57 11.94
C ARG A 455 16.76 27.96 10.63
N LYS A 456 16.74 29.25 10.29
CA LYS A 456 16.23 29.81 9.02
C LYS A 456 17.17 29.64 7.83
N HIS A 457 18.43 29.29 8.05
CA HIS A 457 19.39 29.17 6.95
C HIS A 457 19.14 27.89 6.15
N ILE A 458 19.47 27.90 4.86
CA ILE A 458 19.47 26.73 4.00
C ILE A 458 20.44 25.73 4.59
N THR A 459 19.97 24.53 4.93
CA THR A 459 20.75 23.58 5.72
C THR A 459 21.10 22.32 4.94
N PHE A 460 22.39 22.12 4.71
CA PHE A 460 22.93 20.85 4.25
C PHE A 460 23.49 19.99 5.40
N ASN A 461 23.62 20.59 6.59
CA ASN A 461 24.12 19.88 7.78
C ASN A 461 23.41 18.53 7.95
N ASP A 462 24.19 17.47 8.20
CA ASP A 462 23.73 16.08 8.35
C ASP A 462 22.83 15.61 7.18
N ASN A 463 23.06 16.15 5.98
CA ASN A 463 22.27 15.89 4.76
C ASN A 463 20.78 16.24 4.88
N ALA A 464 20.40 17.17 5.76
CA ALA A 464 19.01 17.44 6.09
C ALA A 464 18.15 17.81 4.86
N MET A 465 18.55 18.85 4.10
CA MET A 465 17.87 19.23 2.86
C MET A 465 17.93 18.11 1.80
N ILE A 466 19.04 17.42 1.72
CA ILE A 466 19.22 16.34 0.73
C ILE A 466 18.22 15.19 0.98
N LYS A 467 18.07 14.76 2.21
CA LYS A 467 17.12 13.71 2.59
C LYS A 467 15.66 14.13 2.35
N ALA A 468 15.34 15.41 2.54
CA ALA A 468 14.02 15.93 2.20
C ALA A 468 13.77 15.93 0.68
N LEU A 469 14.76 16.34 -0.12
CA LEU A 469 14.68 16.29 -1.58
C LEU A 469 14.60 14.88 -2.12
N GLU A 470 15.32 13.91 -1.53
CA GLU A 470 15.20 12.49 -1.88
C GLU A 470 13.79 11.96 -1.68
N VAL A 471 13.14 12.26 -0.54
CA VAL A 471 11.73 11.88 -0.30
C VAL A 471 10.82 12.48 -1.36
N LEU A 472 10.99 13.78 -1.66
CA LEU A 472 10.17 14.44 -2.67
C LEU A 472 10.42 13.88 -4.08
N GLN A 473 11.66 13.52 -4.41
CA GLN A 473 12.00 12.85 -5.67
C GLN A 473 11.33 11.48 -5.76
N GLU A 474 11.42 10.66 -4.71
CA GLU A 474 10.78 9.35 -4.63
C GLU A 474 9.26 9.46 -4.79
N VAL A 475 8.62 10.46 -4.20
CA VAL A 475 7.19 10.77 -4.36
C VAL A 475 6.87 11.19 -5.80
N ALA A 476 7.68 12.07 -6.39
CA ALA A 476 7.46 12.58 -7.76
C ALA A 476 7.45 11.46 -8.80
N ILE A 477 8.38 10.51 -8.69
CA ILE A 477 8.50 9.39 -9.64
C ILE A 477 7.75 8.14 -9.20
N ALA A 478 6.97 8.20 -8.12
CA ALA A 478 6.26 7.05 -7.53
C ALA A 478 7.15 5.84 -7.25
N LYS A 479 8.39 6.09 -6.81
CA LYS A 479 9.32 5.03 -6.41
C LYS A 479 8.87 4.38 -5.10
N SER A 480 9.11 3.08 -4.95
CA SER A 480 8.84 2.39 -3.69
C SER A 480 9.49 3.12 -2.50
N PRO A 481 8.75 3.35 -1.41
CA PRO A 481 7.42 2.85 -1.07
C PRO A 481 6.24 3.76 -1.48
N PHE A 482 6.42 4.74 -2.38
CA PHE A 482 5.44 5.80 -2.68
C PHE A 482 4.53 5.53 -3.89
N GLU A 483 4.49 4.33 -4.43
CA GLU A 483 3.64 3.99 -5.59
C GLU A 483 2.15 4.31 -5.35
N LYS A 484 1.67 4.09 -4.13
CA LYS A 484 0.27 4.28 -3.73
C LYS A 484 0.03 5.50 -2.84
N ILE A 485 1.07 6.26 -2.53
CA ILE A 485 1.04 7.41 -1.62
C ILE A 485 1.47 8.67 -2.37
N GLY A 486 0.97 9.80 -1.92
CA GLY A 486 1.40 11.10 -2.41
C GLY A 486 0.95 11.42 -3.84
N GLY A 487 -0.01 10.70 -4.41
CA GLY A 487 -0.48 10.93 -5.77
C GLY A 487 -0.91 12.36 -6.05
N LEU A 488 -1.53 13.02 -5.07
CA LEU A 488 -1.94 14.43 -5.13
C LEU A 488 -0.76 15.42 -5.06
N TYR A 489 0.42 14.96 -4.67
CA TYR A 489 1.60 15.79 -4.46
C TYR A 489 2.68 15.59 -5.53
N ARG A 490 2.55 14.65 -6.47
CA ARG A 490 3.60 14.30 -7.44
C ARG A 490 4.14 15.49 -8.22
N GLU A 491 3.24 16.28 -8.83
CA GLU A 491 3.65 17.46 -9.61
C GLU A 491 4.29 18.53 -8.72
N LYS A 492 3.75 18.75 -7.51
CA LYS A 492 4.35 19.69 -6.55
C LYS A 492 5.72 19.21 -6.06
N ALA A 493 5.86 17.90 -5.81
CA ALA A 493 7.12 17.30 -5.40
C ALA A 493 8.18 17.41 -6.51
N LYS A 494 7.80 17.17 -7.77
CA LYS A 494 8.68 17.38 -8.93
C LYS A 494 9.17 18.81 -9.01
N ALA A 495 8.27 19.78 -8.95
CA ALA A 495 8.63 21.20 -8.98
C ALA A 495 9.50 21.61 -7.77
N ALA A 496 9.25 21.01 -6.60
CA ALA A 496 10.06 21.24 -5.41
C ALA A 496 11.49 20.70 -5.55
N VAL A 497 11.65 19.51 -6.15
CA VAL A 497 12.97 18.95 -6.46
C VAL A 497 13.72 19.81 -7.46
N GLU A 498 13.08 20.28 -8.52
CA GLU A 498 13.67 21.16 -9.52
C GLU A 498 14.19 22.47 -8.88
N LYS A 499 13.37 23.11 -8.04
CA LYS A 499 13.78 24.28 -7.25
C LYS A 499 14.94 23.98 -6.29
N GLY A 500 14.91 22.81 -5.65
CA GLY A 500 15.97 22.36 -4.75
C GLY A 500 17.30 22.19 -5.47
N ILE A 501 17.30 21.61 -6.67
CA ILE A 501 18.48 21.48 -7.53
C ILE A 501 19.02 22.87 -7.91
N ASP A 502 18.16 23.78 -8.32
CA ASP A 502 18.56 25.17 -8.64
C ASP A 502 19.18 25.87 -7.42
N CYS A 503 18.62 25.67 -6.23
CA CYS A 503 19.20 26.17 -4.98
C CYS A 503 20.58 25.57 -4.70
N ILE A 504 20.76 24.27 -4.89
CA ILE A 504 22.05 23.58 -4.73
C ILE A 504 23.09 24.19 -5.69
N LEU A 505 22.75 24.41 -6.95
CA LEU A 505 23.66 24.99 -7.93
C LEU A 505 24.05 26.45 -7.57
N LYS A 506 23.10 27.24 -7.03
CA LYS A 506 23.36 28.62 -6.60
C LYS A 506 24.17 28.75 -5.31
N THR A 507 24.11 27.75 -4.44
CA THR A 507 24.87 27.73 -3.19
C THR A 507 26.26 27.12 -3.33
N GLN A 508 26.60 26.55 -4.50
CA GLN A 508 27.96 26.06 -4.72
C GLN A 508 28.96 27.20 -4.67
N ILE A 509 29.95 27.09 -3.80
CA ILE A 509 30.88 28.19 -3.52
C ILE A 509 31.85 28.37 -4.71
N ILE A 510 32.02 29.62 -5.13
CA ILE A 510 33.06 30.01 -6.10
C ILE A 510 34.26 30.53 -5.31
N SER A 511 35.41 29.91 -5.47
CA SER A 511 36.67 30.34 -4.85
C SER A 511 37.74 30.48 -5.92
N LYS A 512 38.39 31.63 -5.98
CA LYS A 512 39.45 31.95 -6.97
C LYS A 512 38.98 31.75 -8.43
N GLY A 513 37.70 32.04 -8.70
CA GLY A 513 37.10 31.93 -10.03
C GLY A 513 36.63 30.53 -10.43
N GLU A 514 36.76 29.53 -9.55
CA GLU A 514 36.37 28.13 -9.80
C GLU A 514 35.23 27.72 -8.90
N LEU A 515 34.32 26.89 -9.43
CA LEU A 515 33.31 26.17 -8.63
C LEU A 515 34.01 25.14 -7.73
N THR A 516 33.57 25.08 -6.47
CA THR A 516 34.16 24.17 -5.46
C THR A 516 33.08 23.26 -4.85
N ILE A 517 32.98 23.26 -3.54
CA ILE A 517 31.98 22.52 -2.76
C ILE A 517 31.10 23.45 -1.94
N TRP A 518 30.26 22.91 -1.09
CA TRP A 518 29.25 23.66 -0.33
C TRP A 518 29.67 23.89 1.13
N CYS A 519 29.09 24.86 1.76
CA CYS A 519 29.08 24.99 3.22
C CYS A 519 27.98 24.15 3.83
N ALA A 520 28.10 23.79 5.09
CA ALA A 520 27.04 23.07 5.82
C ALA A 520 25.74 23.89 5.92
N GLN A 521 25.85 25.22 5.90
CA GLN A 521 24.68 26.11 5.86
C GLN A 521 24.94 27.33 5.00
N HIS A 522 23.88 27.80 4.32
CA HIS A 522 23.91 28.99 3.48
C HIS A 522 22.81 29.98 3.86
N HIS A 523 23.10 31.28 3.70
CA HIS A 523 22.13 32.32 4.00
C HIS A 523 20.87 32.17 3.14
N TYR A 524 19.71 32.17 3.78
CA TYR A 524 18.44 31.86 3.15
C TYR A 524 17.97 32.81 2.04
N LYS A 525 18.63 33.96 1.88
CA LYS A 525 18.35 34.92 0.79
C LYS A 525 19.53 35.12 -0.15
N THR A 526 20.78 35.24 0.40
CA THR A 526 21.97 35.60 -0.40
C THR A 526 22.75 34.41 -0.90
N PHE A 527 22.47 33.20 -0.40
CA PHE A 527 23.18 31.96 -0.69
C PHE A 527 24.64 31.90 -0.21
N GLU A 528 25.11 32.91 0.50
CA GLU A 528 26.47 32.92 1.05
C GLU A 528 26.64 31.89 2.17
N PRO A 529 27.86 31.34 2.34
CA PRO A 529 28.20 30.52 3.50
C PRO A 529 27.96 31.25 4.81
N VAL A 530 27.29 30.61 5.78
CA VAL A 530 27.00 31.23 7.08
C VAL A 530 27.27 30.26 8.23
N LYS A 531 27.45 30.82 9.40
CA LYS A 531 27.63 30.09 10.66
C LYS A 531 26.30 29.56 11.18
N ALA A 532 26.34 28.39 11.81
CA ALA A 532 25.22 27.83 12.57
C ALA A 532 25.48 27.87 14.10
N ARG A 533 25.89 26.79 14.70
CA ARG A 533 26.31 26.74 16.10
C ARG A 533 27.66 27.49 16.27
N ALA A 534 28.08 27.75 17.49
CA ALA A 534 29.32 28.45 17.75
C ALA A 534 30.52 27.90 16.98
N TYR A 535 30.65 26.60 16.96
CA TYR A 535 31.76 25.87 16.32
C TYR A 535 31.53 25.47 14.84
N GLU A 536 30.40 25.83 14.26
CA GLU A 536 30.10 25.60 12.83
C GLU A 536 30.21 26.92 12.05
N LEU A 537 31.45 27.28 11.77
CA LEU A 537 31.77 28.54 11.08
C LEU A 537 31.60 28.40 9.56
N PRO A 538 31.44 29.51 8.82
CA PRO A 538 31.43 29.49 7.35
C PRO A 538 32.70 28.81 6.81
N SER A 539 32.50 27.82 5.93
CA SER A 539 33.56 26.91 5.50
C SER A 539 33.22 26.15 4.21
N PHE A 540 34.21 25.57 3.58
CA PHE A 540 33.94 24.40 2.70
C PHE A 540 33.70 23.21 3.57
N SER A 541 32.58 22.49 3.34
CA SER A 541 32.27 21.26 4.10
C SER A 541 32.70 20.01 3.37
N GLY A 542 33.66 19.28 3.95
CA GLY A 542 34.16 18.02 3.40
C GLY A 542 33.17 16.86 3.59
N ASN A 543 32.26 16.95 4.52
CA ASN A 543 31.24 15.93 4.79
C ASN A 543 29.96 16.17 4.00
N GLU A 544 29.29 17.27 4.22
CA GLU A 544 27.96 17.58 3.66
C GLU A 544 28.00 17.65 2.13
N SER A 545 29.12 18.11 1.55
CA SER A 545 29.28 18.17 0.08
C SER A 545 29.23 16.81 -0.60
N VAL A 546 29.61 15.73 0.10
CA VAL A 546 29.55 14.36 -0.45
C VAL A 546 28.10 13.98 -0.71
N GLY A 547 27.19 14.14 0.28
CA GLY A 547 25.78 13.83 0.12
C GLY A 547 25.11 14.70 -0.96
N ILE A 548 25.51 15.96 -1.11
CA ILE A 548 25.01 16.84 -2.18
C ILE A 548 25.42 16.29 -3.55
N ILE A 549 26.69 15.91 -3.72
CA ILE A 549 27.19 15.34 -4.99
C ILE A 549 26.50 14.01 -5.29
N GLU A 550 26.35 13.13 -4.32
CA GLU A 550 25.66 11.84 -4.48
C GLU A 550 24.19 12.05 -4.91
N PHE A 551 23.48 13.01 -4.33
CA PHE A 551 22.13 13.38 -4.75
C PHE A 551 22.09 13.87 -6.19
N LEU A 552 22.98 14.79 -6.57
CA LEU A 552 23.05 15.28 -7.95
C LEU A 552 23.40 14.16 -8.95
N MET A 553 24.25 13.20 -8.56
CA MET A 553 24.59 12.04 -9.37
C MET A 553 23.43 11.05 -9.50
N SER A 554 22.47 11.05 -8.59
CA SER A 554 21.27 10.20 -8.64
C SER A 554 20.22 10.64 -9.67
N LEU A 555 20.38 11.86 -10.22
CA LEU A 555 19.44 12.42 -11.18
C LEU A 555 19.55 11.72 -12.54
N ASP A 556 18.38 11.40 -13.11
CA ASP A 556 18.31 10.93 -14.49
C ASP A 556 18.51 12.11 -15.47
N ASN A 557 19.34 11.92 -16.50
CA ASN A 557 19.64 12.92 -17.52
C ASN A 557 20.12 14.26 -16.95
N PRO A 558 21.23 14.30 -16.19
CA PRO A 558 21.70 15.51 -15.55
C PRO A 558 22.07 16.58 -16.59
N THR A 559 21.62 17.84 -16.32
CA THR A 559 21.91 18.98 -17.18
C THR A 559 23.40 19.28 -17.20
N PRO A 560 23.91 20.05 -18.21
CA PRO A 560 25.31 20.48 -18.24
C PRO A 560 25.75 21.21 -16.97
N SER A 561 24.88 22.03 -16.37
CA SER A 561 25.16 22.74 -15.10
C SER A 561 25.31 21.77 -13.93
N VAL A 562 24.46 20.73 -13.84
CA VAL A 562 24.56 19.67 -12.82
C VAL A 562 25.84 18.86 -13.03
N LYS A 563 26.16 18.47 -14.27
CA LYS A 563 27.43 17.77 -14.58
C LYS A 563 28.64 18.56 -14.16
N LYS A 564 28.66 19.88 -14.44
CA LYS A 564 29.73 20.81 -14.06
C LYS A 564 29.84 20.91 -12.53
N ALA A 565 28.71 21.04 -11.83
CA ALA A 565 28.69 21.12 -10.37
C ALA A 565 29.29 19.87 -9.72
N ILE A 566 28.92 18.67 -10.21
CA ILE A 566 29.46 17.38 -9.77
C ILE A 566 30.97 17.32 -10.02
N SER A 567 31.40 17.55 -11.25
CA SER A 567 32.83 17.41 -11.63
C SER A 567 33.73 18.40 -10.87
N SER A 568 33.28 19.65 -10.69
CA SER A 568 34.01 20.66 -9.92
C SER A 568 34.08 20.31 -8.44
N GLY A 569 32.97 19.84 -7.85
CA GLY A 569 32.95 19.39 -6.45
C GLY A 569 33.87 18.20 -6.19
N VAL A 570 33.84 17.21 -7.09
CA VAL A 570 34.74 16.04 -7.01
C VAL A 570 36.20 16.46 -7.13
N ALA A 571 36.53 17.32 -8.10
CA ALA A 571 37.90 17.82 -8.26
C ALA A 571 38.38 18.59 -7.02
N PHE A 572 37.52 19.38 -6.41
CA PHE A 572 37.86 20.08 -5.17
C PHE A 572 38.06 19.11 -4.00
N LEU A 573 37.18 18.12 -3.79
CA LEU A 573 37.35 17.09 -2.76
C LEU A 573 38.65 16.31 -2.94
N GLU A 574 39.04 16.00 -4.19
CA GLU A 574 40.32 15.35 -4.48
C GLU A 574 41.51 16.24 -4.09
N SER A 575 41.40 17.55 -4.30
CA SER A 575 42.49 18.52 -4.01
C SER A 575 42.72 18.79 -2.52
N ILE A 576 41.70 18.59 -1.67
CA ILE A 576 41.74 18.83 -0.23
C ILE A 576 41.84 17.60 0.64
N LYS A 577 42.05 16.42 0.02
CA LYS A 577 42.24 15.18 0.77
C LYS A 577 43.52 15.21 1.60
N LEU A 578 43.44 14.64 2.79
CA LEU A 578 44.56 14.54 3.74
C LEU A 578 45.12 13.13 3.70
N THR A 579 46.40 13.01 3.49
CA THR A 579 47.14 11.74 3.43
C THR A 579 48.23 11.70 4.49
N GLY A 580 48.70 10.50 4.85
CA GLY A 580 49.78 10.32 5.81
C GLY A 580 49.38 10.56 7.27
N ILE A 581 48.09 10.69 7.55
CA ILE A 581 47.55 10.84 8.90
C ILE A 581 46.32 9.98 9.12
N ARG A 582 46.07 9.61 10.37
CA ARG A 582 44.81 8.99 10.81
C ARG A 582 44.35 9.53 12.15
N THR A 583 43.06 9.42 12.43
CA THR A 583 42.51 9.68 13.75
C THR A 583 42.59 8.43 14.60
N GLU A 584 42.86 8.60 15.90
CA GLU A 584 42.82 7.51 16.87
C GLU A 584 42.06 7.96 18.13
N ARG A 585 41.11 7.15 18.57
CA ARG A 585 40.40 7.37 19.82
C ARG A 585 41.14 6.61 20.93
N ILE A 586 41.57 7.32 21.94
CA ILE A 586 42.31 6.79 23.10
C ILE A 586 41.52 6.99 24.38
N LYS A 587 41.66 6.06 25.34
CA LYS A 587 41.11 6.23 26.69
C LYS A 587 42.07 7.06 27.52
N ASP A 588 41.52 8.07 28.19
CA ASP A 588 42.25 8.91 29.14
C ASP A 588 41.31 9.37 30.27
N ALA A 589 41.37 8.71 31.40
CA ALA A 589 40.51 8.98 32.55
C ALA A 589 40.74 10.36 33.18
N ALA A 590 41.81 11.06 32.85
CA ALA A 590 42.10 12.39 33.34
C ALA A 590 41.32 13.49 32.59
N LEU A 591 40.76 13.14 31.42
CA LEU A 591 40.01 14.09 30.59
C LEU A 591 38.51 14.08 30.91
N GLU A 592 37.84 15.17 30.62
CA GLU A 592 36.41 15.41 30.92
C GLU A 592 35.52 14.27 30.39
N THR A 593 35.80 13.73 29.21
CA THR A 593 34.97 12.67 28.61
C THR A 593 35.50 11.25 28.87
N GLY A 594 36.60 11.09 29.58
CA GLY A 594 37.28 9.81 29.83
C GLY A 594 38.01 9.27 28.59
N GLU A 595 38.08 10.03 27.53
CA GLU A 595 38.72 9.65 26.24
C GLU A 595 39.19 10.89 25.46
N ASP A 596 39.99 10.68 24.43
CA ASP A 596 40.38 11.73 23.48
C ASP A 596 40.43 11.21 22.06
N VAL A 597 40.41 12.16 21.09
CA VAL A 597 40.63 11.91 19.67
C VAL A 597 41.90 12.65 19.28
N ILE A 598 42.92 11.90 18.89
CA ILE A 598 44.23 12.44 18.50
C ILE A 598 44.52 12.15 17.03
N ILE A 599 45.44 12.94 16.45
CA ILE A 599 45.96 12.72 15.10
C ILE A 599 47.31 12.04 15.19
N LYS A 600 47.45 10.93 14.48
CA LYS A 600 48.71 10.18 14.35
C LYS A 600 49.23 10.23 12.91
N GLN A 601 50.55 10.39 12.76
CA GLN A 601 51.23 10.23 11.49
C GLN A 601 51.21 8.74 11.11
N ASP A 602 50.78 8.45 9.89
CA ASP A 602 50.72 7.10 9.35
C ASP A 602 50.75 7.15 7.81
N ALA A 603 51.91 6.92 7.25
CA ALA A 603 52.12 6.99 5.80
C ALA A 603 51.28 5.95 5.01
N THR A 604 50.79 4.91 5.68
CA THR A 604 49.96 3.87 5.07
C THR A 604 48.45 4.08 5.22
N ALA A 605 48.05 5.10 5.95
CA ALA A 605 46.63 5.39 6.21
C ALA A 605 45.90 5.78 4.91
N ASN A 606 44.68 5.30 4.80
CA ASN A 606 43.76 5.76 3.75
C ASN A 606 43.52 7.28 3.87
N PRO A 607 43.28 7.98 2.76
CA PRO A 607 42.93 9.41 2.79
C PRO A 607 41.70 9.69 3.63
N ILE A 608 41.76 10.78 4.39
CA ILE A 608 40.63 11.34 5.16
C ILE A 608 40.40 12.78 4.76
N TRP A 609 39.26 13.31 5.17
CA TRP A 609 38.86 14.69 4.97
C TRP A 609 38.53 15.34 6.31
N ALA A 610 38.89 16.63 6.45
CA ALA A 610 38.37 17.42 7.55
C ALA A 610 36.91 17.81 7.26
N ARG A 611 36.10 17.97 8.32
CA ARG A 611 34.71 18.42 8.16
C ARG A 611 34.66 19.85 7.62
N PHE A 612 35.54 20.72 8.10
CA PHE A 612 35.59 22.12 7.72
C PHE A 612 36.96 22.54 7.18
N TYR A 613 36.95 23.30 6.07
CA TYR A 613 38.09 23.92 5.48
C TYR A 613 37.82 25.42 5.35
N ASP A 614 38.86 26.23 5.61
CA ASP A 614 38.81 27.68 5.56
C ASP A 614 38.55 28.17 4.13
N LEU A 615 37.70 29.17 3.96
CA LEU A 615 37.25 29.67 2.66
C LEU A 615 38.37 30.36 1.84
N ASP A 616 39.38 30.91 2.52
CA ASP A 616 40.49 31.65 1.89
C ASP A 616 41.69 30.74 1.66
N THR A 617 42.10 30.02 2.72
CA THR A 617 43.33 29.21 2.70
C THR A 617 43.12 27.82 2.20
N ARG A 618 41.89 27.28 2.22
CA ARG A 618 41.52 25.90 1.93
C ARG A 618 42.18 24.88 2.88
N GLN A 619 42.69 25.34 4.05
CA GLN A 619 43.28 24.48 5.07
C GLN A 619 42.20 24.00 6.06
N PRO A 620 42.34 22.79 6.63
CA PRO A 620 41.47 22.33 7.73
C PRO A 620 41.53 23.35 8.89
N PHE A 621 40.38 23.54 9.53
CA PHE A 621 40.32 24.27 10.79
C PHE A 621 39.34 23.62 11.77
N PHE A 622 39.48 23.92 13.02
CA PHE A 622 38.69 23.43 14.12
C PHE A 622 38.12 24.61 14.92
N SER A 623 37.04 24.40 15.63
CA SER A 623 36.46 25.47 16.46
C SER A 623 35.77 24.84 17.66
N GLY A 624 35.99 25.38 18.81
CA GLY A 624 35.31 24.98 20.05
C GLY A 624 34.03 25.78 20.27
N ARG A 625 33.52 25.71 21.49
CA ARG A 625 32.34 26.46 21.91
C ARG A 625 32.59 27.98 21.97
N ASP A 626 33.85 28.37 22.01
CA ASP A 626 34.30 29.78 21.92
C ASP A 626 34.04 30.40 20.54
N GLY A 627 33.84 29.59 19.51
CA GLY A 627 33.60 30.03 18.13
C GLY A 627 34.81 30.62 17.46
N ILE A 628 36.03 30.32 17.94
CA ILE A 628 37.29 30.81 17.41
C ILE A 628 37.94 29.73 16.55
N LYS A 629 38.41 30.09 15.34
CA LYS A 629 39.15 29.15 14.47
C LYS A 629 40.47 28.73 15.14
N LYS A 630 40.75 27.43 15.12
CA LYS A 630 42.00 26.82 15.58
C LYS A 630 42.62 26.03 14.43
N ASN A 631 43.92 25.89 14.43
CA ASN A 631 44.63 25.21 13.35
C ASN A 631 44.75 23.69 13.57
N THR A 632 44.67 23.25 14.83
CA THR A 632 44.76 21.83 15.19
C THR A 632 43.60 21.38 16.04
N LEU A 633 43.26 20.10 15.95
CA LEU A 633 42.20 19.49 16.75
C LEU A 633 42.49 19.56 18.25
N ALA A 634 43.77 19.50 18.64
CA ALA A 634 44.21 19.54 20.03
C ALA A 634 43.91 20.88 20.76
N GLU A 635 43.69 21.95 20.00
CA GLU A 635 43.48 23.32 20.58
C GLU A 635 41.99 23.56 20.98
N ILE A 636 41.08 22.65 20.67
CA ILE A 636 39.69 22.79 21.09
C ILE A 636 39.40 21.92 22.30
N GLU A 637 38.27 22.17 22.97
CA GLU A 637 37.85 21.46 24.19
C GLU A 637 37.72 19.93 23.95
N ASN A 638 38.08 19.13 24.94
CA ASN A 638 38.04 17.67 24.88
C ASN A 638 36.64 17.15 24.51
N GLU A 639 35.58 17.73 25.09
CA GLU A 639 34.20 17.40 24.77
C GLU A 639 33.92 17.62 23.26
N ARG A 640 34.42 18.68 22.64
CA ARG A 640 34.22 18.93 21.21
C ARG A 640 35.06 17.99 20.35
N ARG A 641 36.29 17.63 20.75
CA ARG A 641 37.11 16.67 20.02
C ARG A 641 36.46 15.31 19.95
N THR A 642 35.84 14.86 21.04
CA THR A 642 35.33 13.51 21.19
C THR A 642 33.88 13.34 20.71
N HIS A 643 33.03 14.37 20.85
CA HIS A 643 31.59 14.31 20.53
C HIS A 643 31.22 14.99 19.22
N TYR A 644 32.20 15.24 18.32
CA TYR A 644 31.94 15.78 17.00
C TYR A 644 32.85 15.15 15.95
N GLY A 645 32.31 14.87 14.77
CA GLY A 645 33.05 14.25 13.67
C GLY A 645 33.86 15.29 12.91
N TRP A 646 35.10 15.57 13.33
CA TRP A 646 35.98 16.53 12.69
C TRP A 646 36.71 16.00 11.47
N TYR A 647 36.95 14.70 11.42
CA TYR A 647 37.56 13.98 10.32
C TYR A 647 36.78 12.74 9.95
N GLY A 648 36.85 12.33 8.72
CA GLY A 648 36.24 11.10 8.23
C GLY A 648 36.69 10.73 6.82
N ASP A 649 36.35 9.57 6.39
CA ASP A 649 36.61 9.01 5.06
C ASP A 649 35.45 9.26 4.06
N TRP A 650 34.62 10.24 4.34
CA TRP A 650 33.34 10.49 3.66
C TRP A 650 33.40 10.50 2.14
N ALA A 651 34.45 11.12 1.55
CA ALA A 651 34.60 11.20 0.11
C ALA A 651 35.28 9.98 -0.53
N ALA A 652 35.81 9.06 0.26
CA ALA A 652 36.59 7.93 -0.27
C ALA A 652 35.80 7.08 -1.27
N LYS A 653 34.60 6.64 -0.89
CA LYS A 653 33.71 5.83 -1.76
C LYS A 653 33.25 6.61 -3.00
N LEU A 654 32.89 7.87 -2.82
CA LEU A 654 32.50 8.76 -3.92
C LEU A 654 33.60 8.83 -4.97
N LEU A 655 34.84 9.15 -4.56
CA LEU A 655 35.96 9.36 -5.47
C LEU A 655 36.45 8.08 -6.14
N THR A 656 36.52 6.97 -5.40
CA THR A 656 37.12 5.73 -5.90
C THR A 656 36.14 4.82 -6.63
N LYS A 657 34.84 4.92 -6.36
CA LYS A 657 33.85 3.96 -6.86
C LYS A 657 32.69 4.62 -7.58
N ASP A 658 32.01 5.56 -6.94
CA ASP A 658 30.70 6.02 -7.43
C ASP A 658 30.85 7.05 -8.56
N TYR A 659 31.76 7.99 -8.44
CA TYR A 659 32.00 8.99 -9.48
C TYR A 659 32.58 8.37 -10.78
N PRO A 660 33.56 7.46 -10.76
CA PRO A 660 34.00 6.78 -11.98
C PRO A 660 32.87 6.05 -12.73
N LYS A 661 31.93 5.42 -12.00
CA LYS A 661 30.75 4.80 -12.61
C LYS A 661 29.82 5.82 -13.24
N TRP A 662 29.60 6.93 -12.56
CA TRP A 662 28.77 8.00 -13.04
C TRP A 662 29.35 8.64 -14.32
N VAL A 663 30.67 8.87 -14.35
CA VAL A 663 31.39 9.38 -15.53
C VAL A 663 31.25 8.42 -16.71
N ALA A 664 31.35 7.11 -16.47
CA ALA A 664 31.14 6.12 -17.54
C ALA A 664 29.74 6.20 -18.17
N LYS A 665 28.74 6.57 -17.38
CA LYS A 665 27.35 6.73 -17.85
C LYS A 665 27.05 8.09 -18.46
N TRP A 666 27.55 9.15 -17.88
CA TRP A 666 27.14 10.53 -18.17
C TRP A 666 28.26 11.50 -18.59
N GLY A 667 29.51 11.05 -18.56
CA GLY A 667 30.70 11.87 -18.77
C GLY A 667 30.97 12.29 -20.22
N LYS A 668 30.10 11.88 -21.18
CA LYS A 668 30.22 12.29 -22.60
C LYS A 668 29.45 13.58 -22.85
#